data_8c8512cfc3e9257920a2c1d7b676f9f7
#
_entry.id   8c8512cfc3e9257920a2c1d7b676f9f7
#
_cell.length_a   1.000
_cell.length_b   1.000
_cell.length_c   1.000
_cell.angle_alpha   90.00
_cell.angle_beta   90.00
_cell.angle_gamma   90.00
#
_symmetry.space_group_name_H-M   'P 1'
#
loop_
_entity.id
_entity.type
_entity.pdbx_description
1 polymer ?
#
loop_
_entity_poly.entity_id
_entity_poly.type
_entity_poly.pdbx_seq_one_letter_code
_entity_poly.pdbx_strand_id
1 'polypeptide(L)'
;PYYGSIESDPPEATANYLRSRGALVDGTLMQQFDIRIGDSLRIGLNAYRIEGRLVQTPRESAAIMLFSPRVYIPLVHVDTTLLSQGSRATYEVYFRFEDGRDADAIVEDLGPSLREARVGTDTVAEEQGVWSRALTNLYRFLGLVGFTALLLGSLGVASSVNVYVRQRIQTVAVLRCFGASSWSTVGVYLIQAMGMGLVGAVLGSLIGIGIQSFIPVVLADFLPVDVTFAISWGAVLLGSGVGLGVTLLFALLPLLSVRKISPLSALRSEYDTSGESRRDPLWWLSVFVVIVGMSVFAIIQAPSLQFGIGYTVAILFVFLLLARTAKLVMWLLLRRPPSSVSYVIRQGVANLYRPHNQTLMMVLALGFGTFLVTTMLLSEQTLLGQIDLATGGDRPNLVFYDVQPDQVEDVTSAISAASLPVLDNVAMISMRILSVKGTTVEEMRADSTVSLSWAHRREYRSTYRGELIDTEILVEGSFVGSYSGNGPIPVSIESDVASELRIEIGDELIFDVQGIPVTTEISSVREVDWQRMQTNFFFVFPRGSLESAPATHVVMTRTESEGESAGIQSTIVQSHPNISSLDISVVLGVFEAIFSRVAFVARFMGLFSVLTGLIVLSGAVLISRFQRIEESVLLKTLGASRKTVLRIMSVEYLVLGVVGSITGTVLALGAGWSISRWVFEASLVIEPIPIALVAVSVVGLTLLIGRLNSRGVYDKSALEVLRNEL
;
A
#
# COMPACT_ATOMS: atom_id res chain seq x y z
N PRO A 1 -30.25 -21.08 7.29
CA PRO A 1 -29.49 -20.13 8.10
C PRO A 1 -30.41 -19.00 8.58
N TYR A 2 -30.03 -18.36 9.69
CA TYR A 2 -30.80 -17.26 10.27
C TYR A 2 -30.62 -15.97 9.46
N TYR A 3 -29.45 -15.81 8.86
CA TYR A 3 -29.10 -14.77 7.88
C TYR A 3 -28.19 -15.36 6.81
N GLY A 4 -28.15 -14.73 5.64
CA GLY A 4 -27.44 -15.24 4.45
C GLY A 4 -28.17 -16.43 3.82
N SER A 5 -27.58 -16.98 2.78
CA SER A 5 -28.07 -18.16 2.07
C SER A 5 -26.98 -19.21 1.95
N ILE A 6 -27.38 -20.48 2.01
CA ILE A 6 -26.51 -21.58 1.58
C ILE A 6 -26.78 -21.76 0.09
N GLU A 7 -25.76 -21.67 -0.72
CA GLU A 7 -25.84 -21.91 -2.16
C GLU A 7 -25.17 -23.23 -2.52
N SER A 8 -25.83 -24.00 -3.33
CA SER A 8 -25.35 -25.31 -3.80
C SER A 8 -25.51 -25.44 -5.31
N ASP A 9 -24.70 -26.31 -5.90
CA ASP A 9 -24.80 -26.72 -7.29
C ASP A 9 -25.11 -28.22 -7.32
N PRO A 10 -26.30 -28.67 -7.79
CA PRO A 10 -27.41 -27.83 -8.28
C PRO A 10 -28.15 -27.06 -7.15
N PRO A 11 -28.85 -25.94 -7.46
CA PRO A 11 -29.51 -25.10 -6.45
C PRO A 11 -30.57 -25.84 -5.60
N GLU A 12 -31.20 -26.82 -6.18
CA GLU A 12 -32.22 -27.63 -5.53
C GLU A 12 -31.64 -28.52 -4.40
N ALA A 13 -30.34 -28.79 -4.43
CA ALA A 13 -29.68 -29.61 -3.42
C ALA A 13 -29.78 -29.02 -2.01
N THR A 14 -29.81 -27.68 -1.89
CA THR A 14 -30.03 -26.98 -0.61
C THR A 14 -31.37 -27.33 0.07
N ALA A 15 -32.40 -27.62 -0.69
CA ALA A 15 -33.67 -28.05 -0.15
C ALA A 15 -33.74 -29.57 0.06
N ASN A 16 -33.09 -30.34 -0.81
CA ASN A 16 -33.11 -31.78 -0.83
C ASN A 16 -32.36 -32.41 0.35
N TYR A 17 -31.13 -31.89 0.68
CA TYR A 17 -30.33 -32.46 1.75
C TYR A 17 -31.03 -32.38 3.13
N LEU A 18 -31.89 -31.37 3.36
CA LEU A 18 -32.65 -31.22 4.61
C LEU A 18 -33.78 -32.23 4.75
N ARG A 19 -34.32 -32.74 3.62
CA ARG A 19 -35.44 -33.67 3.57
C ARG A 19 -35.00 -35.11 3.53
N SER A 20 -33.78 -35.37 3.07
CA SER A 20 -33.21 -36.70 2.93
C SER A 20 -32.02 -36.88 3.89
N ARG A 21 -31.47 -38.07 3.97
CA ARG A 21 -30.17 -38.32 4.59
C ARG A 21 -29.06 -37.88 3.62
N GLY A 22 -29.15 -36.63 3.18
CA GLY A 22 -28.24 -36.03 2.19
C GLY A 22 -27.14 -35.24 2.83
N ALA A 23 -26.12 -34.98 2.03
CA ALA A 23 -24.99 -34.08 2.36
C ALA A 23 -24.77 -33.08 1.25
N LEU A 24 -24.37 -31.85 1.61
CA LEU A 24 -23.72 -30.90 0.72
C LEU A 24 -22.21 -30.94 1.00
N VAL A 25 -21.43 -31.15 -0.03
CA VAL A 25 -19.99 -31.38 0.11
C VAL A 25 -19.21 -30.25 -0.58
N ASP A 26 -18.17 -29.79 0.07
CA ASP A 26 -17.25 -28.82 -0.52
C ASP A 26 -16.60 -29.35 -1.79
N GLY A 27 -16.41 -28.48 -2.78
CA GLY A 27 -15.80 -28.85 -4.06
C GLY A 27 -14.38 -29.41 -3.92
N THR A 28 -13.62 -28.95 -2.95
CA THR A 28 -12.26 -29.42 -2.66
C THR A 28 -12.26 -30.89 -2.19
N LEU A 29 -13.19 -31.25 -1.30
CA LEU A 29 -13.36 -32.65 -0.89
C LEU A 29 -13.82 -33.53 -2.04
N MET A 30 -14.71 -33.03 -2.89
CA MET A 30 -15.16 -33.79 -4.05
C MET A 30 -14.00 -34.11 -5.01
N GLN A 31 -13.10 -33.18 -5.23
CA GLN A 31 -11.90 -33.38 -6.02
C GLN A 31 -10.89 -34.32 -5.34
N GLN A 32 -10.65 -34.10 -4.06
CA GLN A 32 -9.69 -34.89 -3.28
C GLN A 32 -10.05 -36.38 -3.22
N PHE A 33 -11.34 -36.71 -3.09
CA PHE A 33 -11.82 -38.11 -3.00
C PHE A 33 -12.37 -38.65 -4.33
N ASP A 34 -12.29 -37.89 -5.43
CA ASP A 34 -12.88 -38.21 -6.75
C ASP A 34 -14.36 -38.65 -6.63
N ILE A 35 -15.13 -37.95 -5.81
CA ILE A 35 -16.55 -38.23 -5.57
C ILE A 35 -17.43 -37.29 -6.35
N ARG A 36 -18.61 -37.78 -6.78
CA ARG A 36 -19.57 -37.04 -7.61
C ARG A 36 -20.93 -36.90 -6.92
N ILE A 37 -21.71 -35.98 -7.40
CA ILE A 37 -23.12 -35.82 -6.94
C ILE A 37 -23.85 -37.14 -7.20
N GLY A 38 -24.52 -37.65 -6.17
CA GLY A 38 -25.20 -38.93 -6.17
C GLY A 38 -24.47 -40.07 -5.48
N ASP A 39 -23.13 -39.93 -5.28
CA ASP A 39 -22.33 -40.89 -4.53
C ASP A 39 -22.65 -40.87 -3.03
N SER A 40 -22.20 -41.86 -2.29
CA SER A 40 -22.36 -41.97 -0.84
C SER A 40 -21.05 -41.62 -0.12
N LEU A 41 -21.14 -40.65 0.78
CA LEU A 41 -20.03 -40.27 1.68
C LEU A 41 -20.28 -40.87 3.05
N ARG A 42 -19.32 -41.61 3.59
CA ARG A 42 -19.39 -42.20 4.93
C ARG A 42 -18.81 -41.23 5.96
N ILE A 43 -19.63 -40.80 6.93
CA ILE A 43 -19.19 -39.94 8.04
C ILE A 43 -19.49 -40.72 9.33
N GLY A 44 -18.45 -41.14 10.03
CA GLY A 44 -18.59 -42.03 11.16
C GLY A 44 -19.18 -43.38 10.74
N LEU A 45 -20.24 -43.79 11.38
CA LEU A 45 -20.95 -45.05 11.08
C LEU A 45 -22.03 -44.91 10.00
N ASN A 46 -22.41 -43.67 9.65
CA ASN A 46 -23.51 -43.38 8.74
C ASN A 46 -23.01 -43.00 7.33
N ALA A 47 -23.80 -43.45 6.33
CA ALA A 47 -23.59 -43.01 4.94
C ALA A 47 -24.63 -41.97 4.57
N TYR A 48 -24.13 -40.91 3.92
CA TYR A 48 -24.90 -39.77 3.43
C TYR A 48 -24.79 -39.69 1.93
N ARG A 49 -25.87 -39.47 1.22
CA ARG A 49 -25.85 -39.26 -0.23
C ARG A 49 -25.47 -37.84 -0.53
N ILE A 50 -24.54 -37.63 -1.46
CA ILE A 50 -24.14 -36.30 -1.91
C ILE A 50 -25.26 -35.76 -2.80
N GLU A 51 -25.95 -34.75 -2.31
CA GLU A 51 -27.05 -34.10 -3.04
C GLU A 51 -26.56 -32.94 -3.90
N GLY A 52 -25.43 -32.32 -3.55
CA GLY A 52 -24.85 -31.22 -4.30
C GLY A 52 -23.51 -30.74 -3.76
N ARG A 53 -22.84 -29.94 -4.60
CA ARG A 53 -21.62 -29.24 -4.25
C ARG A 53 -21.97 -27.95 -3.49
N LEU A 54 -21.30 -27.69 -2.39
CA LEU A 54 -21.40 -26.45 -1.63
C LEU A 54 -20.65 -25.34 -2.39
N VAL A 55 -21.36 -24.24 -2.68
CA VAL A 55 -20.81 -23.08 -3.41
C VAL A 55 -20.54 -21.92 -2.46
N GLN A 56 -21.52 -21.61 -1.60
CA GLN A 56 -21.41 -20.52 -0.65
C GLN A 56 -22.12 -20.84 0.64
N THR A 57 -21.54 -20.41 1.76
CA THR A 57 -22.11 -20.50 3.08
C THR A 57 -22.17 -19.12 3.73
N PRO A 58 -23.17 -18.86 4.57
CA PRO A 58 -23.20 -17.63 5.36
C PRO A 58 -21.94 -17.53 6.23
N ARG A 59 -21.36 -16.33 6.32
CA ARG A 59 -20.24 -16.01 7.21
C ARG A 59 -18.87 -16.57 6.83
N GLU A 60 -18.76 -17.40 5.82
CA GLU A 60 -17.46 -17.94 5.40
C GLU A 60 -17.04 -17.40 4.06
N SER A 61 -15.82 -16.91 4.00
CA SER A 61 -15.21 -16.58 2.71
C SER A 61 -14.78 -17.88 2.02
N ALA A 62 -14.81 -17.89 0.69
CA ALA A 62 -14.30 -19.01 -0.10
C ALA A 62 -12.85 -19.41 0.31
N ALA A 63 -12.05 -18.45 0.79
CA ALA A 63 -10.70 -18.72 1.29
C ALA A 63 -10.68 -19.57 2.58
N ILE A 64 -11.61 -19.36 3.50
CA ILE A 64 -11.70 -20.16 4.75
C ILE A 64 -12.17 -21.58 4.45
N MET A 65 -13.10 -21.76 3.51
CA MET A 65 -13.58 -23.06 3.08
C MET A 65 -12.45 -23.93 2.52
N LEU A 66 -11.43 -23.33 1.90
CA LEU A 66 -10.28 -24.06 1.35
C LEU A 66 -9.35 -24.64 2.41
N PHE A 67 -9.19 -23.96 3.56
CA PHE A 67 -8.37 -24.46 4.66
C PHE A 67 -9.07 -25.53 5.50
N SER A 68 -10.39 -25.54 5.49
CA SER A 68 -11.19 -26.48 6.26
C SER A 68 -12.41 -26.85 5.43
N PRO A 69 -12.24 -27.73 4.42
CA PRO A 69 -13.32 -28.15 3.56
C PRO A 69 -14.42 -28.84 4.40
N ARG A 70 -15.67 -28.53 4.09
CA ARG A 70 -16.80 -28.87 4.95
C ARG A 70 -17.82 -29.78 4.29
N VAL A 71 -18.46 -30.55 5.14
CA VAL A 71 -19.63 -31.34 4.76
C VAL A 71 -20.82 -30.88 5.62
N TYR A 72 -21.87 -30.43 4.98
CA TYR A 72 -23.11 -30.04 5.64
C TYR A 72 -24.06 -31.23 5.63
N ILE A 73 -24.48 -31.67 6.82
CA ILE A 73 -25.47 -32.72 7.03
C ILE A 73 -26.57 -32.20 7.96
N PRO A 74 -27.81 -32.69 7.83
CA PRO A 74 -28.90 -32.28 8.72
C PRO A 74 -28.63 -32.72 10.16
N LEU A 75 -28.79 -31.81 11.11
CA LEU A 75 -28.53 -32.06 12.53
C LEU A 75 -29.31 -33.27 13.08
N VAL A 76 -30.53 -33.50 12.55
CA VAL A 76 -31.37 -34.64 12.92
C VAL A 76 -30.73 -36.01 12.61
N HIS A 77 -29.79 -36.03 11.66
CA HIS A 77 -29.09 -37.24 11.21
C HIS A 77 -27.65 -37.36 11.73
N VAL A 78 -27.24 -36.41 12.58
CA VAL A 78 -25.91 -36.47 13.23
C VAL A 78 -25.90 -37.58 14.27
N ASP A 79 -24.97 -38.52 14.14
CA ASP A 79 -24.82 -39.61 15.10
C ASP A 79 -24.01 -39.15 16.31
N THR A 80 -24.45 -39.52 17.51
CA THR A 80 -23.70 -39.22 18.75
C THR A 80 -22.34 -39.89 18.80
N THR A 81 -22.07 -40.89 17.98
CA THR A 81 -20.76 -41.53 17.84
C THR A 81 -19.70 -40.61 17.19
N LEU A 82 -20.10 -39.55 16.47
CA LEU A 82 -19.21 -38.51 15.97
C LEU A 82 -18.65 -37.65 17.11
N LEU A 83 -19.29 -37.61 18.25
CA LEU A 83 -18.89 -36.86 19.44
C LEU A 83 -18.22 -37.80 20.45
N SER A 84 -17.18 -38.50 20.02
CA SER A 84 -16.38 -39.39 20.87
C SER A 84 -15.30 -38.62 21.65
N GLN A 85 -14.61 -39.30 22.56
CA GLN A 85 -13.48 -38.72 23.30
C GLN A 85 -12.40 -38.22 22.34
N GLY A 86 -12.13 -36.91 22.36
CA GLY A 86 -11.23 -36.22 21.43
C GLY A 86 -11.91 -35.40 20.35
N SER A 87 -13.22 -35.58 20.12
CA SER A 87 -13.98 -34.71 19.21
C SER A 87 -14.17 -33.32 19.82
N ARG A 88 -14.06 -32.28 19.00
CA ARG A 88 -14.39 -30.91 19.38
C ARG A 88 -15.71 -30.52 18.73
N ALA A 89 -16.67 -30.08 19.55
CA ALA A 89 -17.91 -29.49 19.07
C ALA A 89 -17.95 -28.03 19.47
N THR A 90 -18.19 -27.15 18.52
CA THR A 90 -18.42 -25.75 18.74
C THR A 90 -19.92 -25.48 18.60
N TYR A 91 -20.51 -24.88 19.60
CA TYR A 91 -21.90 -24.47 19.57
C TYR A 91 -21.93 -22.97 19.36
N GLU A 92 -22.64 -22.54 18.33
CA GLU A 92 -22.85 -21.12 18.05
C GLU A 92 -24.32 -20.78 18.24
N VAL A 93 -24.57 -19.70 19.00
CA VAL A 93 -25.93 -19.19 19.26
C VAL A 93 -26.00 -17.77 18.76
N TYR A 94 -26.93 -17.49 17.85
CA TYR A 94 -27.10 -16.17 17.25
C TYR A 94 -28.27 -15.45 17.88
N PHE A 95 -28.06 -14.18 18.23
CA PHE A 95 -29.07 -13.31 18.79
C PHE A 95 -29.35 -12.15 17.81
N ARG A 96 -30.62 -11.86 17.62
CA ARG A 96 -31.06 -10.64 16.96
C ARG A 96 -31.77 -9.77 17.99
N PHE A 97 -31.19 -8.59 18.22
CA PHE A 97 -31.82 -7.60 19.08
C PHE A 97 -32.82 -6.76 18.28
N GLU A 98 -33.84 -6.24 18.97
CA GLU A 98 -34.79 -5.30 18.37
C GLU A 98 -34.07 -4.00 17.99
N ASP A 99 -34.60 -3.26 17.00
CA ASP A 99 -34.01 -2.04 16.49
C ASP A 99 -33.75 -1.03 17.63
N GLY A 100 -32.52 -0.53 17.68
CA GLY A 100 -32.08 0.48 18.64
C GLY A 100 -31.31 -0.04 19.87
N ARG A 101 -31.15 -1.36 20.02
CA ARG A 101 -30.23 -1.91 21.06
C ARG A 101 -28.83 -2.05 20.53
N ASP A 102 -27.90 -1.53 21.32
CA ASP A 102 -26.45 -1.64 21.02
C ASP A 102 -25.95 -3.01 21.49
N ALA A 103 -25.58 -3.87 20.53
CA ALA A 103 -25.06 -5.20 20.80
C ALA A 103 -23.70 -5.16 21.52
N ASP A 104 -22.85 -4.16 21.19
CA ASP A 104 -21.52 -4.02 21.79
C ASP A 104 -21.64 -3.65 23.28
N ALA A 105 -22.57 -2.77 23.63
CA ALA A 105 -22.83 -2.41 25.02
C ALA A 105 -23.35 -3.62 25.84
N ILE A 106 -24.19 -4.48 25.24
CA ILE A 106 -24.70 -5.68 25.89
C ILE A 106 -23.56 -6.69 26.10
N VAL A 107 -22.70 -6.89 25.10
CA VAL A 107 -21.56 -7.81 25.20
C VAL A 107 -20.53 -7.30 26.23
N GLU A 108 -20.32 -5.98 26.33
CA GLU A 108 -19.45 -5.38 27.33
C GLU A 108 -19.97 -5.61 28.77
N ASP A 109 -21.26 -5.42 28.97
CA ASP A 109 -21.92 -5.63 30.29
C ASP A 109 -21.90 -7.11 30.71
N LEU A 110 -22.16 -8.02 29.77
CA LEU A 110 -22.16 -9.47 30.02
C LEU A 110 -20.75 -10.09 30.00
N GLY A 111 -19.75 -9.36 29.52
CA GLY A 111 -18.38 -9.83 29.28
C GLY A 111 -17.73 -10.56 30.46
N PRO A 112 -17.84 -10.10 31.72
CA PRO A 112 -17.32 -10.82 32.88
C PRO A 112 -17.93 -12.22 33.04
N SER A 113 -19.25 -12.32 32.95
CA SER A 113 -20.01 -13.59 33.10
C SER A 113 -19.73 -14.56 31.97
N LEU A 114 -19.63 -14.06 30.73
CA LEU A 114 -19.36 -14.87 29.54
C LEU A 114 -17.92 -15.42 29.56
N ARG A 115 -16.96 -14.63 30.00
CA ARG A 115 -15.56 -15.09 30.19
C ARG A 115 -15.45 -16.16 31.26
N GLU A 116 -16.16 -16.01 32.39
CA GLU A 116 -16.24 -17.04 33.45
C GLU A 116 -16.85 -18.35 32.91
N ALA A 117 -17.88 -18.24 32.08
CA ALA A 117 -18.50 -19.37 31.39
C ALA A 117 -17.68 -19.91 30.20
N ARG A 118 -16.56 -19.30 29.85
CA ARG A 118 -15.72 -19.63 28.66
C ARG A 118 -16.50 -19.56 27.34
N VAL A 119 -17.42 -18.62 27.24
CA VAL A 119 -18.16 -18.35 26.02
C VAL A 119 -17.47 -17.20 25.27
N GLY A 120 -17.09 -17.45 24.04
CA GLY A 120 -16.61 -16.40 23.11
C GLY A 120 -17.81 -15.63 22.57
N THR A 121 -17.63 -14.36 22.33
CA THR A 121 -18.65 -13.47 21.77
C THR A 121 -18.06 -12.71 20.59
N ASP A 122 -18.80 -12.67 19.49
CA ASP A 122 -18.49 -11.89 18.32
C ASP A 122 -19.67 -10.99 18.02
N THR A 123 -19.44 -9.68 17.85
CA THR A 123 -20.49 -8.75 17.41
C THR A 123 -20.38 -8.49 15.92
N VAL A 124 -21.48 -8.05 15.30
CA VAL A 124 -21.47 -7.64 13.89
C VAL A 124 -20.52 -6.46 13.68
N ALA A 125 -20.39 -5.56 14.66
CA ALA A 125 -19.49 -4.44 14.60
C ALA A 125 -18.00 -4.88 14.65
N GLU A 126 -17.66 -5.87 15.45
CA GLU A 126 -16.31 -6.46 15.50
C GLU A 126 -15.96 -7.15 14.19
N GLU A 127 -16.84 -7.96 13.64
CA GLU A 127 -16.67 -8.62 12.34
C GLU A 127 -16.55 -7.59 11.20
N GLN A 128 -17.42 -6.60 11.16
CA GLN A 128 -17.31 -5.48 10.24
C GLN A 128 -16.00 -4.71 10.44
N GLY A 129 -15.52 -4.60 11.68
CA GLY A 129 -14.27 -3.95 12.03
C GLY A 129 -13.03 -4.62 11.42
N VAL A 130 -13.03 -5.93 11.27
CA VAL A 130 -11.93 -6.68 10.60
C VAL A 130 -11.88 -6.35 9.11
N TRP A 131 -13.00 -6.44 8.42
CA TRP A 131 -13.11 -6.09 6.99
C TRP A 131 -12.96 -4.59 6.75
N SER A 132 -13.54 -3.77 7.64
CA SER A 132 -13.43 -2.32 7.59
C SER A 132 -11.99 -1.83 7.73
N ARG A 133 -11.12 -2.51 8.47
CA ARG A 133 -9.71 -2.11 8.60
C ARG A 133 -8.96 -2.21 7.27
N ALA A 134 -9.13 -3.30 6.52
CA ALA A 134 -8.54 -3.46 5.21
C ALA A 134 -9.05 -2.41 4.21
N LEU A 135 -10.37 -2.21 4.16
CA LEU A 135 -11.00 -1.17 3.34
C LEU A 135 -10.62 0.24 3.80
N THR A 136 -10.48 0.47 5.10
CA THR A 136 -10.05 1.75 5.68
C THR A 136 -8.61 2.08 5.27
N ASN A 137 -7.71 1.12 5.26
CA ASN A 137 -6.34 1.33 4.80
C ASN A 137 -6.29 1.66 3.31
N LEU A 138 -7.08 0.97 2.50
CA LEU A 138 -7.25 1.30 1.09
C LEU A 138 -7.82 2.71 0.90
N TYR A 139 -8.89 3.05 1.62
CA TYR A 139 -9.51 4.38 1.57
C TYR A 139 -8.54 5.50 1.99
N ARG A 140 -7.74 5.26 3.03
CA ARG A 140 -6.68 6.18 3.48
C ARG A 140 -5.59 6.36 2.44
N PHE A 141 -5.16 5.27 1.80
CA PHE A 141 -4.22 5.32 0.70
C PHE A 141 -4.76 6.15 -0.48
N LEU A 142 -6.01 5.91 -0.90
CA LEU A 142 -6.67 6.69 -1.93
C LEU A 142 -6.79 8.18 -1.56
N GLY A 143 -7.08 8.47 -0.29
CA GLY A 143 -7.11 9.83 0.25
C GLY A 143 -5.75 10.54 0.16
N LEU A 144 -4.67 9.83 0.50
CA LEU A 144 -3.29 10.33 0.36
C LEU A 144 -2.95 10.65 -1.09
N VAL A 145 -3.30 9.77 -2.03
CA VAL A 145 -3.07 9.99 -3.46
C VAL A 145 -3.87 11.19 -3.96
N GLY A 146 -5.15 11.28 -3.59
CA GLY A 146 -5.99 12.44 -3.91
C GLY A 146 -5.41 13.75 -3.35
N PHE A 147 -4.89 13.73 -2.14
CA PHE A 147 -4.24 14.89 -1.53
C PHE A 147 -2.95 15.29 -2.26
N THR A 148 -2.12 14.33 -2.68
CA THR A 148 -0.92 14.63 -3.46
C THR A 148 -1.26 15.25 -4.82
N ALA A 149 -2.30 14.75 -5.50
CA ALA A 149 -2.80 15.33 -6.74
C ALA A 149 -3.33 16.77 -6.53
N LEU A 150 -4.03 16.99 -5.40
CA LEU A 150 -4.51 18.33 -5.01
C LEU A 150 -3.35 19.30 -4.78
N LEU A 151 -2.28 18.89 -4.11
CA LEU A 151 -1.09 19.71 -3.90
C LEU A 151 -0.41 20.09 -5.22
N LEU A 152 -0.29 19.13 -6.15
CA LEU A 152 0.20 19.42 -7.50
C LEU A 152 -0.69 20.45 -8.21
N GLY A 153 -2.00 20.24 -8.17
CA GLY A 153 -2.97 21.18 -8.73
C GLY A 153 -2.87 22.58 -8.11
N SER A 154 -2.67 22.66 -6.80
CA SER A 154 -2.53 23.93 -6.08
C SER A 154 -1.31 24.75 -6.50
N LEU A 155 -0.19 24.10 -6.80
CA LEU A 155 0.97 24.74 -7.41
C LEU A 155 0.65 25.30 -8.80
N GLY A 156 -0.12 24.57 -9.59
CA GLY A 156 -0.62 25.03 -10.89
C GLY A 156 -1.49 26.27 -10.76
N VAL A 157 -2.41 26.30 -9.80
CA VAL A 157 -3.24 27.46 -9.50
C VAL A 157 -2.38 28.67 -9.06
N ALA A 158 -1.47 28.49 -8.09
CA ALA A 158 -0.59 29.54 -7.63
C ALA A 158 0.23 30.15 -8.77
N SER A 159 0.77 29.28 -9.62
CA SER A 159 1.55 29.67 -10.80
C SER A 159 0.71 30.45 -11.81
N SER A 160 -0.48 29.93 -12.17
CA SER A 160 -1.40 30.56 -13.13
C SER A 160 -1.88 31.92 -12.65
N VAL A 161 -2.27 32.04 -11.37
CA VAL A 161 -2.72 33.31 -10.80
C VAL A 161 -1.57 34.31 -10.73
N ASN A 162 -0.34 33.87 -10.38
CA ASN A 162 0.83 34.75 -10.37
C ASN A 162 1.08 35.40 -11.74
N VAL A 163 0.95 34.62 -12.80
CA VAL A 163 1.12 35.14 -14.17
C VAL A 163 -0.03 36.03 -14.59
N TYR A 164 -1.25 35.60 -14.31
CA TYR A 164 -2.42 36.41 -14.57
C TYR A 164 -2.29 37.81 -13.93
N VAL A 165 -1.86 37.87 -12.66
CA VAL A 165 -1.61 39.13 -11.94
C VAL A 165 -0.53 39.95 -12.61
N ARG A 166 0.62 39.35 -12.98
CA ARG A 166 1.71 40.03 -13.64
C ARG A 166 1.31 40.65 -14.99
N GLN A 167 0.51 39.93 -15.78
CA GLN A 167 -0.01 40.44 -17.06
C GLN A 167 -0.98 41.65 -16.89
N ARG A 168 -1.58 41.78 -15.72
CA ARG A 168 -2.55 42.83 -15.40
C ARG A 168 -1.99 44.00 -14.60
N ILE A 169 -0.67 44.03 -14.35
CA ILE A 169 -0.02 45.09 -13.54
C ILE A 169 -0.33 46.48 -14.10
N GLN A 170 -0.25 46.67 -15.42
CA GLN A 170 -0.58 47.94 -16.07
C GLN A 170 -2.04 48.32 -15.86
N THR A 171 -2.97 47.39 -16.03
CA THR A 171 -4.40 47.61 -15.78
C THR A 171 -4.66 48.00 -14.32
N VAL A 172 -3.96 47.31 -13.38
CA VAL A 172 -4.01 47.64 -11.94
C VAL A 172 -3.54 49.08 -11.69
N ALA A 173 -2.40 49.47 -12.27
CA ALA A 173 -1.86 50.81 -12.11
C ALA A 173 -2.82 51.88 -12.67
N VAL A 174 -3.43 51.65 -13.83
CA VAL A 174 -4.44 52.52 -14.42
C VAL A 174 -5.69 52.65 -13.53
N LEU A 175 -6.22 51.51 -13.00
CA LEU A 175 -7.37 51.53 -12.09
C LEU A 175 -7.05 52.35 -10.80
N ARG A 176 -5.81 52.25 -10.33
CA ARG A 176 -5.38 53.06 -9.16
C ARG A 176 -5.18 54.52 -9.48
N CYS A 177 -4.79 54.87 -10.69
CA CYS A 177 -4.79 56.27 -11.15
C CYS A 177 -6.20 56.87 -11.18
N PHE A 178 -7.24 56.07 -11.47
CA PHE A 178 -8.64 56.45 -11.38
C PHE A 178 -9.21 56.43 -9.96
N GLY A 179 -8.39 56.25 -8.94
CA GLY A 179 -8.77 56.33 -7.53
C GLY A 179 -9.25 55.04 -6.91
N ALA A 180 -9.09 53.88 -7.58
CA ALA A 180 -9.43 52.60 -6.98
C ALA A 180 -8.52 52.32 -5.78
N SER A 181 -9.10 51.89 -4.64
CA SER A 181 -8.33 51.51 -3.47
C SER A 181 -7.56 50.19 -3.72
N SER A 182 -6.45 49.97 -2.98
CA SER A 182 -5.67 48.76 -3.06
C SER A 182 -6.51 47.49 -2.80
N TRP A 183 -7.42 47.56 -1.83
CA TRP A 183 -8.28 46.44 -1.47
C TRP A 183 -9.40 46.20 -2.49
N SER A 184 -9.98 47.26 -3.09
CA SER A 184 -10.93 47.08 -4.19
C SER A 184 -10.30 46.38 -5.38
N THR A 185 -9.05 46.72 -5.70
CA THR A 185 -8.31 46.10 -6.79
C THR A 185 -8.02 44.61 -6.49
N VAL A 186 -7.56 44.31 -5.27
CA VAL A 186 -7.37 42.90 -4.83
C VAL A 186 -8.69 42.15 -4.90
N GLY A 187 -9.81 42.74 -4.46
CA GLY A 187 -11.15 42.14 -4.49
C GLY A 187 -11.61 41.80 -5.90
N VAL A 188 -11.40 42.68 -6.88
CA VAL A 188 -11.74 42.41 -8.30
C VAL A 188 -11.01 41.19 -8.82
N TYR A 189 -9.69 41.09 -8.62
CA TYR A 189 -8.91 39.95 -9.09
C TYR A 189 -9.17 38.68 -8.29
N LEU A 190 -9.54 38.82 -7.01
CA LEU A 190 -9.96 37.67 -6.20
C LEU A 190 -11.28 37.06 -6.72
N ILE A 191 -12.26 37.89 -7.04
CA ILE A 191 -13.53 37.44 -7.63
C ILE A 191 -13.29 36.75 -8.99
N GLN A 192 -12.40 37.32 -9.81
CA GLN A 192 -12.03 36.69 -11.09
C GLN A 192 -11.32 35.34 -10.89
N ALA A 193 -10.40 35.23 -9.92
CA ALA A 193 -9.75 33.98 -9.58
C ALA A 193 -10.77 32.93 -9.05
N MET A 194 -11.70 33.35 -8.23
CA MET A 194 -12.80 32.51 -7.76
C MET A 194 -13.73 32.06 -8.88
N GLY A 195 -14.04 32.94 -9.84
CA GLY A 195 -14.82 32.60 -11.03
C GLY A 195 -14.12 31.51 -11.88
N MET A 196 -12.82 31.66 -12.11
CA MET A 196 -12.02 30.62 -12.80
C MET A 196 -11.96 29.33 -11.98
N GLY A 197 -11.81 29.43 -10.65
CA GLY A 197 -11.84 28.28 -9.75
C GLY A 197 -13.19 27.55 -9.77
N LEU A 198 -14.30 28.28 -9.84
CA LEU A 198 -15.64 27.70 -9.92
C LEU A 198 -15.82 26.91 -11.23
N VAL A 199 -15.43 27.49 -12.36
CA VAL A 199 -15.45 26.80 -13.66
C VAL A 199 -14.59 25.54 -13.60
N GLY A 200 -13.39 25.63 -13.03
CA GLY A 200 -12.49 24.50 -12.82
C GLY A 200 -13.10 23.43 -11.90
N ALA A 201 -13.75 23.83 -10.82
CA ALA A 201 -14.42 22.91 -9.90
C ALA A 201 -15.59 22.16 -10.58
N VAL A 202 -16.41 22.87 -11.36
CA VAL A 202 -17.51 22.25 -12.13
C VAL A 202 -16.98 21.26 -13.17
N LEU A 203 -15.97 21.65 -13.96
CA LEU A 203 -15.37 20.78 -14.96
C LEU A 203 -14.69 19.57 -14.31
N GLY A 204 -13.96 19.77 -13.20
CA GLY A 204 -13.34 18.72 -12.43
C GLY A 204 -14.35 17.74 -11.84
N SER A 205 -15.48 18.23 -11.32
CA SER A 205 -16.58 17.40 -10.83
C SER A 205 -17.23 16.58 -11.93
N LEU A 206 -17.46 17.16 -13.10
CA LEU A 206 -18.01 16.44 -14.28
C LEU A 206 -17.07 15.33 -14.74
N ILE A 207 -15.76 15.60 -14.81
CA ILE A 207 -14.75 14.59 -15.14
C ILE A 207 -14.72 13.51 -14.06
N GLY A 208 -14.79 13.89 -12.77
CA GLY A 208 -14.82 12.96 -11.66
C GLY A 208 -16.03 12.02 -11.69
N ILE A 209 -17.23 12.56 -11.98
CA ILE A 209 -18.44 11.76 -12.17
C ILE A 209 -18.29 10.81 -13.38
N GLY A 210 -17.71 11.30 -14.48
CA GLY A 210 -17.43 10.47 -15.66
C GLY A 210 -16.49 9.31 -15.35
N ILE A 211 -15.41 9.54 -14.60
CA ILE A 211 -14.49 8.50 -14.14
C ILE A 211 -15.20 7.54 -13.19
N GLN A 212 -15.98 8.06 -12.24
CA GLN A 212 -16.76 7.23 -11.29
C GLN A 212 -17.75 6.32 -12.01
N SER A 213 -18.37 6.77 -13.10
CA SER A 213 -19.31 5.93 -13.88
C SER A 213 -18.60 4.77 -14.61
N PHE A 214 -17.31 4.91 -14.87
CA PHE A 214 -16.51 3.88 -15.56
C PHE A 214 -15.97 2.81 -14.57
N ILE A 215 -15.80 3.16 -13.30
CA ILE A 215 -15.28 2.26 -12.27
C ILE A 215 -16.10 0.98 -12.12
N PRO A 216 -17.45 0.99 -12.01
CA PRO A 216 -18.24 -0.23 -11.92
C PRO A 216 -18.06 -1.16 -13.12
N VAL A 217 -17.95 -0.59 -14.31
CA VAL A 217 -17.78 -1.38 -15.56
C VAL A 217 -16.43 -2.11 -15.57
N VAL A 218 -15.37 -1.43 -15.13
CA VAL A 218 -14.03 -2.01 -15.08
C VAL A 218 -13.87 -2.98 -13.91
N LEU A 219 -14.61 -2.77 -12.82
CA LEU A 219 -14.56 -3.59 -11.61
C LEU A 219 -15.65 -4.67 -11.55
N ALA A 220 -16.58 -4.72 -12.51
CA ALA A 220 -17.69 -5.68 -12.51
C ALA A 220 -17.22 -7.13 -12.41
N ASP A 221 -16.16 -7.48 -13.16
CA ASP A 221 -15.57 -8.82 -13.12
C ASP A 221 -14.71 -9.08 -11.86
N PHE A 222 -14.52 -8.05 -11.03
CA PHE A 222 -13.57 -8.08 -9.93
C PHE A 222 -14.21 -8.02 -8.54
N LEU A 223 -15.45 -7.58 -8.42
CA LEU A 223 -16.12 -7.45 -7.14
C LEU A 223 -17.25 -8.49 -7.03
N PRO A 224 -17.34 -9.27 -5.93
CA PRO A 224 -18.43 -10.21 -5.72
C PRO A 224 -19.74 -9.51 -5.35
N VAL A 225 -19.83 -8.20 -5.58
CA VAL A 225 -20.99 -7.37 -5.23
C VAL A 225 -21.35 -6.51 -6.44
N ASP A 226 -22.60 -6.49 -6.80
CA ASP A 226 -23.13 -5.60 -7.84
C ASP A 226 -23.01 -4.14 -7.40
N VAL A 227 -21.97 -3.46 -7.91
CA VAL A 227 -21.76 -2.04 -7.65
C VAL A 227 -22.66 -1.23 -8.58
N THR A 228 -23.75 -0.72 -8.03
CA THR A 228 -24.63 0.18 -8.77
C THR A 228 -24.03 1.59 -8.80
N PHE A 229 -24.00 2.20 -9.99
CA PHE A 229 -23.59 3.60 -10.13
C PHE A 229 -24.60 4.52 -9.45
N ALA A 230 -24.12 5.27 -8.45
CA ALA A 230 -24.89 6.33 -7.79
C ALA A 230 -24.03 7.59 -7.64
N ILE A 231 -24.57 8.75 -8.02
CA ILE A 231 -23.85 10.02 -7.86
C ILE A 231 -23.86 10.42 -6.38
N SER A 232 -22.69 10.45 -5.76
CA SER A 232 -22.52 10.97 -4.41
C SER A 232 -22.45 12.50 -4.44
N TRP A 233 -23.59 13.17 -4.25
CA TRP A 233 -23.65 14.64 -4.20
C TRP A 233 -22.81 15.22 -3.05
N GLY A 234 -22.66 14.48 -1.95
CA GLY A 234 -21.76 14.86 -0.86
C GLY A 234 -20.30 14.95 -1.31
N ALA A 235 -19.83 13.96 -2.06
CA ALA A 235 -18.47 13.94 -2.62
C ALA A 235 -18.27 15.07 -3.66
N VAL A 236 -19.28 15.34 -4.51
CA VAL A 236 -19.24 16.43 -5.49
C VAL A 236 -19.15 17.79 -4.80
N LEU A 237 -19.96 18.03 -3.77
CA LEU A 237 -19.94 19.27 -3.01
C LEU A 237 -18.63 19.46 -2.24
N LEU A 238 -18.14 18.40 -1.61
CA LEU A 238 -16.87 18.42 -0.88
C LEU A 238 -15.70 18.67 -1.83
N GLY A 239 -15.62 17.96 -2.95
CA GLY A 239 -14.58 18.13 -3.95
C GLY A 239 -14.59 19.53 -4.57
N SER A 240 -15.78 20.05 -4.91
CA SER A 240 -15.94 21.43 -5.42
C SER A 240 -15.54 22.47 -4.36
N GLY A 241 -15.95 22.26 -3.11
CA GLY A 241 -15.60 23.13 -1.99
C GLY A 241 -14.09 23.16 -1.71
N VAL A 242 -13.45 21.99 -1.73
CA VAL A 242 -11.98 21.87 -1.59
C VAL A 242 -11.28 22.57 -2.75
N GLY A 243 -11.72 22.35 -4.00
CA GLY A 243 -11.16 22.99 -5.18
C GLY A 243 -11.24 24.52 -5.14
N LEU A 244 -12.39 25.06 -4.73
CA LEU A 244 -12.57 26.51 -4.51
C LEU A 244 -11.71 27.03 -3.35
N GLY A 245 -11.67 26.31 -2.23
CA GLY A 245 -10.86 26.64 -1.06
C GLY A 245 -9.36 26.70 -1.40
N VAL A 246 -8.86 25.72 -2.12
CA VAL A 246 -7.48 25.69 -2.62
C VAL A 246 -7.21 26.83 -3.57
N THR A 247 -8.14 27.11 -4.51
CA THR A 247 -8.00 28.25 -5.43
C THR A 247 -7.89 29.56 -4.67
N LEU A 248 -8.77 29.79 -3.70
CA LEU A 248 -8.76 30.98 -2.84
C LEU A 248 -7.44 31.10 -2.05
N LEU A 249 -7.03 29.99 -1.42
CA LEU A 249 -5.86 29.94 -0.55
C LEU A 249 -4.56 30.25 -1.32
N PHE A 250 -4.38 29.60 -2.46
CA PHE A 250 -3.16 29.76 -3.27
C PHE A 250 -3.17 31.02 -4.17
N ALA A 251 -4.36 31.55 -4.53
CA ALA A 251 -4.47 32.82 -5.22
C ALA A 251 -4.14 34.03 -4.32
N LEU A 252 -4.35 33.89 -3.01
CA LEU A 252 -4.14 35.00 -2.05
C LEU A 252 -2.69 35.50 -2.05
N LEU A 253 -1.71 34.60 -2.12
CA LEU A 253 -0.28 34.94 -2.12
C LEU A 253 0.12 35.91 -3.25
N PRO A 254 -0.13 35.57 -4.54
CA PRO A 254 0.19 36.50 -5.62
C PRO A 254 -0.70 37.74 -5.64
N LEU A 255 -1.97 37.63 -5.20
CA LEU A 255 -2.89 38.79 -5.19
C LEU A 255 -2.49 39.84 -4.15
N LEU A 256 -1.92 39.48 -3.02
CA LEU A 256 -1.41 40.43 -2.04
C LEU A 256 -0.28 41.31 -2.60
N SER A 257 0.45 40.87 -3.62
CA SER A 257 1.46 41.70 -4.29
C SER A 257 0.84 42.87 -5.06
N VAL A 258 -0.40 42.71 -5.55
CA VAL A 258 -1.16 43.74 -6.28
C VAL A 258 -1.40 45.01 -5.40
N ARG A 259 -1.56 44.80 -4.09
CA ARG A 259 -1.78 45.89 -3.14
C ARG A 259 -0.67 46.96 -3.14
N LYS A 260 0.57 46.52 -3.42
CA LYS A 260 1.77 47.38 -3.37
C LYS A 260 2.09 48.07 -4.70
N ILE A 261 1.35 47.78 -5.76
CA ILE A 261 1.59 48.40 -7.06
C ILE A 261 1.33 49.89 -6.97
N SER A 262 2.38 50.72 -7.22
CA SER A 262 2.27 52.18 -7.25
C SER A 262 1.60 52.64 -8.55
N PRO A 263 0.76 53.69 -8.56
CA PRO A 263 0.28 54.33 -9.79
C PRO A 263 1.42 54.78 -10.73
N LEU A 264 2.55 55.20 -10.18
CA LEU A 264 3.75 55.56 -10.93
C LEU A 264 4.40 54.40 -11.68
N SER A 265 4.12 53.14 -11.33
CA SER A 265 4.61 51.99 -12.05
C SER A 265 4.04 51.84 -13.47
N ALA A 266 2.90 52.50 -13.75
CA ALA A 266 2.37 52.58 -15.11
C ALA A 266 3.26 53.39 -16.07
N LEU A 267 4.12 54.26 -15.51
CA LEU A 267 5.05 55.14 -16.25
C LEU A 267 6.48 54.57 -16.33
N ARG A 268 6.80 53.53 -15.53
CA ARG A 268 8.11 52.89 -15.52
C ARG A 268 7.97 51.44 -15.98
N SER A 269 8.64 51.09 -17.06
CA SER A 269 8.59 49.74 -17.66
C SER A 269 9.26 48.65 -16.80
N GLU A 270 10.04 49.03 -15.78
CA GLU A 270 10.70 48.10 -14.87
C GLU A 270 10.21 48.27 -13.43
N TYR A 271 9.29 47.41 -13.00
CA TYR A 271 8.86 47.31 -11.60
C TYR A 271 9.49 46.12 -10.92
N ASP A 272 10.47 46.38 -10.05
CA ASP A 272 11.11 45.33 -9.25
C ASP A 272 10.34 45.09 -7.95
N THR A 273 9.48 44.06 -7.95
CA THR A 273 8.68 43.66 -6.76
C THR A 273 9.42 42.71 -5.81
N SER A 274 10.63 42.29 -6.15
CA SER A 274 11.28 41.14 -5.49
C SER A 274 11.85 41.46 -4.09
N GLY A 275 12.10 42.72 -3.75
CA GLY A 275 12.71 43.12 -2.47
C GLY A 275 11.74 43.44 -1.33
N GLU A 276 10.56 43.95 -1.65
CA GLU A 276 9.64 44.48 -0.63
C GLU A 276 8.64 43.47 -0.06
N SER A 277 8.40 42.37 -0.78
CA SER A 277 7.41 41.34 -0.36
C SER A 277 7.85 40.61 0.92
N ARG A 278 9.14 40.41 1.16
CA ARG A 278 9.65 39.72 2.36
C ARG A 278 9.47 40.46 3.68
N ARG A 279 9.21 41.77 3.66
CA ARG A 279 8.98 42.58 4.86
C ARG A 279 7.52 42.81 5.16
N ASP A 280 6.58 42.19 4.42
CA ASP A 280 5.14 42.37 4.59
C ASP A 280 4.55 41.38 5.59
N PRO A 281 4.02 41.79 6.73
CA PRO A 281 3.43 40.89 7.71
C PRO A 281 2.20 40.16 7.15
N LEU A 282 1.44 40.75 6.23
CA LEU A 282 0.30 40.08 5.58
C LEU A 282 0.73 38.99 4.62
N TRP A 283 1.88 39.13 4.00
CA TRP A 283 2.45 38.05 3.18
C TRP A 283 2.83 36.82 4.06
N TRP A 284 3.46 37.06 5.20
CA TRP A 284 3.78 35.99 6.15
C TRP A 284 2.51 35.37 6.75
N LEU A 285 1.50 36.19 7.05
CA LEU A 285 0.20 35.68 7.50
C LEU A 285 -0.46 34.79 6.44
N SER A 286 -0.40 35.16 5.15
CA SER A 286 -0.97 34.33 4.09
C SER A 286 -0.20 33.03 3.89
N VAL A 287 1.13 33.04 4.00
CA VAL A 287 1.94 31.80 4.00
C VAL A 287 1.55 30.91 5.18
N PHE A 288 1.39 31.50 6.36
CA PHE A 288 0.94 30.76 7.54
C PHE A 288 -0.46 30.14 7.33
N VAL A 289 -1.41 30.89 6.78
CA VAL A 289 -2.77 30.41 6.47
C VAL A 289 -2.72 29.28 5.46
N VAL A 290 -1.85 29.35 4.43
CA VAL A 290 -1.65 28.26 3.45
C VAL A 290 -1.12 27.00 4.16
N ILE A 291 -0.09 27.14 5.01
CA ILE A 291 0.49 26.01 5.74
C ILE A 291 -0.55 25.40 6.69
N VAL A 292 -1.28 26.22 7.44
CA VAL A 292 -2.34 25.73 8.35
C VAL A 292 -3.45 25.03 7.56
N GLY A 293 -3.92 25.62 6.45
CA GLY A 293 -4.94 25.01 5.60
C GLY A 293 -4.49 23.63 5.04
N MET A 294 -3.25 23.55 4.59
CA MET A 294 -2.66 22.27 4.15
C MET A 294 -2.57 21.27 5.31
N SER A 295 -2.14 21.72 6.50
CA SER A 295 -2.04 20.87 7.68
C SER A 295 -3.40 20.32 8.12
N VAL A 296 -4.40 21.17 8.18
CA VAL A 296 -5.77 20.78 8.54
C VAL A 296 -6.31 19.75 7.55
N PHE A 297 -6.12 19.99 6.26
CA PHE A 297 -6.55 19.03 5.25
C PHE A 297 -5.79 17.70 5.34
N ALA A 298 -4.48 17.74 5.56
CA ALA A 298 -3.67 16.53 5.76
C ALA A 298 -4.10 15.73 6.99
N ILE A 299 -4.44 16.42 8.11
CA ILE A 299 -4.92 15.79 9.34
C ILE A 299 -6.29 15.12 9.13
N ILE A 300 -7.19 15.75 8.39
CA ILE A 300 -8.52 15.17 8.09
C ILE A 300 -8.39 13.88 7.27
N GLN A 301 -7.41 13.83 6.37
CA GLN A 301 -7.18 12.65 5.52
C GLN A 301 -6.30 11.57 6.18
N ALA A 302 -5.53 11.92 7.20
CA ALA A 302 -4.61 11.00 7.85
C ALA A 302 -5.30 10.10 8.88
N PRO A 303 -4.76 8.89 9.14
CA PRO A 303 -5.28 7.96 10.14
C PRO A 303 -5.21 8.49 11.57
N SER A 304 -4.25 9.36 11.86
CA SER A 304 -4.10 10.02 13.16
C SER A 304 -3.51 11.41 13.02
N LEU A 305 -3.66 12.21 14.08
CA LEU A 305 -3.09 13.57 14.18
C LEU A 305 -1.57 13.55 13.94
N GLN A 306 -0.86 12.56 14.48
CA GLN A 306 0.59 12.42 14.37
C GLN A 306 1.01 12.21 12.89
N PHE A 307 0.32 11.33 12.18
CA PHE A 307 0.57 11.10 10.75
C PHE A 307 0.27 12.34 9.90
N GLY A 308 -0.82 13.06 10.18
CA GLY A 308 -1.16 14.28 9.44
C GLY A 308 -0.13 15.39 9.61
N ILE A 309 0.34 15.61 10.84
CA ILE A 309 1.41 16.58 11.13
C ILE A 309 2.73 16.12 10.49
N GLY A 310 3.11 14.86 10.67
CA GLY A 310 4.32 14.29 10.09
C GLY A 310 4.36 14.44 8.57
N TYR A 311 3.25 14.16 7.90
CA TYR A 311 3.12 14.33 6.45
C TYR A 311 3.27 15.79 6.02
N THR A 312 2.66 16.75 6.75
CA THR A 312 2.80 18.17 6.47
C THR A 312 4.25 18.63 6.61
N VAL A 313 4.93 18.20 7.68
CA VAL A 313 6.35 18.50 7.92
C VAL A 313 7.21 17.91 6.81
N ALA A 314 6.95 16.66 6.40
CA ALA A 314 7.67 16.01 5.32
C ALA A 314 7.53 16.76 3.98
N ILE A 315 6.32 17.19 3.62
CA ILE A 315 6.10 17.99 2.41
C ILE A 315 6.81 19.34 2.48
N LEU A 316 6.72 20.03 3.59
CA LEU A 316 7.44 21.31 3.77
C LEU A 316 8.96 21.11 3.67
N PHE A 317 9.48 20.03 4.21
CA PHE A 317 10.88 19.65 4.11
C PHE A 317 11.29 19.38 2.65
N VAL A 318 10.48 18.66 1.89
CA VAL A 318 10.70 18.42 0.46
C VAL A 318 10.73 19.73 -0.32
N PHE A 319 9.77 20.62 -0.08
CA PHE A 319 9.78 21.97 -0.71
C PHE A 319 11.01 22.79 -0.34
N LEU A 320 11.42 22.74 0.93
CA LEU A 320 12.64 23.43 1.40
C LEU A 320 13.88 22.88 0.70
N LEU A 321 14.02 21.56 0.59
CA LEU A 321 15.15 20.93 -0.07
C LEU A 321 15.17 21.24 -1.57
N LEU A 322 14.04 21.14 -2.26
CA LEU A 322 13.92 21.52 -3.66
C LEU A 322 14.29 23.00 -3.89
N ALA A 323 13.85 23.90 -3.01
CA ALA A 323 14.21 25.31 -3.10
C ALA A 323 15.69 25.55 -2.82
N ARG A 324 16.30 24.80 -1.90
CA ARG A 324 17.72 24.86 -1.59
C ARG A 324 18.58 24.34 -2.74
N THR A 325 18.18 23.21 -3.33
CA THR A 325 18.90 22.64 -4.49
C THR A 325 18.82 23.56 -5.70
N ALA A 326 17.65 24.14 -6.00
CA ALA A 326 17.53 25.14 -7.07
C ALA A 326 18.45 26.32 -6.84
N LYS A 327 18.51 26.87 -5.63
CA LYS A 327 19.41 27.99 -5.28
C LYS A 327 20.88 27.57 -5.33
N LEU A 328 21.21 26.36 -4.88
CA LEU A 328 22.57 25.81 -4.93
C LEU A 328 23.05 25.69 -6.36
N VAL A 329 22.22 25.14 -7.26
CA VAL A 329 22.52 25.02 -8.68
C VAL A 329 22.73 26.39 -9.31
N MET A 330 21.85 27.35 -9.07
CA MET A 330 22.00 28.73 -9.56
C MET A 330 23.31 29.37 -9.05
N TRP A 331 23.65 29.20 -7.77
CA TRP A 331 24.87 29.73 -7.17
C TRP A 331 26.12 29.06 -7.72
N LEU A 332 26.08 27.73 -7.94
CA LEU A 332 27.22 26.98 -8.51
C LEU A 332 27.50 27.45 -9.95
N LEU A 333 26.45 27.59 -10.76
CA LEU A 333 26.54 28.05 -12.14
C LEU A 333 26.98 29.51 -12.23
N LEU A 334 26.62 30.34 -11.26
CA LEU A 334 27.11 31.73 -11.19
C LEU A 334 28.60 31.79 -10.84
N ARG A 335 29.08 30.94 -9.90
CA ARG A 335 30.50 30.94 -9.49
C ARG A 335 31.44 30.25 -10.48
N ARG A 336 30.95 29.24 -11.19
CA ARG A 336 31.71 28.46 -12.17
C ARG A 336 30.98 28.42 -13.51
N PRO A 337 30.90 29.55 -14.23
CA PRO A 337 30.24 29.54 -15.54
C PRO A 337 31.00 28.61 -16.49
N PRO A 338 30.30 27.81 -17.29
CA PRO A 338 30.92 26.89 -18.22
C PRO A 338 31.60 27.68 -19.36
N SER A 339 32.88 27.98 -19.21
CA SER A 339 33.68 28.82 -20.18
C SER A 339 34.13 28.02 -21.39
N SER A 340 34.30 26.70 -21.28
CA SER A 340 34.84 25.81 -22.32
C SER A 340 33.80 25.23 -23.29
N VAL A 341 32.50 25.51 -23.08
CA VAL A 341 31.39 24.96 -23.91
C VAL A 341 30.95 25.94 -25.00
N SER A 342 30.21 25.41 -25.97
CA SER A 342 29.66 26.23 -27.07
C SER A 342 28.78 27.39 -26.55
N TYR A 343 28.70 28.47 -27.34
CA TYR A 343 27.89 29.65 -27.01
C TYR A 343 26.44 29.28 -26.64
N VAL A 344 25.85 28.33 -27.35
CA VAL A 344 24.49 27.88 -27.13
C VAL A 344 24.31 27.31 -25.71
N ILE A 345 25.20 26.44 -25.27
CA ILE A 345 25.14 25.82 -23.93
C ILE A 345 25.39 26.88 -22.86
N ARG A 346 26.43 27.71 -23.07
CA ARG A 346 26.77 28.81 -22.14
C ARG A 346 25.60 29.76 -21.94
N GLN A 347 24.91 30.18 -23.02
CA GLN A 347 23.76 31.08 -22.95
C GLN A 347 22.54 30.42 -22.33
N GLY A 348 22.25 29.17 -22.68
CA GLY A 348 21.15 28.41 -22.09
C GLY A 348 21.29 28.21 -20.57
N VAL A 349 22.52 27.93 -20.12
CA VAL A 349 22.84 27.82 -18.68
C VAL A 349 22.79 29.18 -17.99
N ALA A 350 23.27 30.26 -18.67
CA ALA A 350 23.27 31.61 -18.13
C ALA A 350 21.82 32.10 -17.81
N ASN A 351 20.84 31.67 -18.58
CA ASN A 351 19.44 32.04 -18.33
C ASN A 351 18.91 31.54 -16.99
N LEU A 352 19.48 30.47 -16.43
CA LEU A 352 19.02 29.89 -15.16
C LEU A 352 19.33 30.76 -13.93
N TYR A 353 20.37 31.59 -13.98
CA TYR A 353 20.77 32.43 -12.84
C TYR A 353 20.61 33.93 -13.08
N ARG A 354 20.00 34.34 -14.21
CA ARG A 354 19.68 35.74 -14.46
C ARG A 354 18.64 36.27 -13.47
N PRO A 355 18.69 37.56 -13.09
CA PRO A 355 17.64 38.16 -12.27
C PRO A 355 16.28 38.04 -12.99
N HIS A 356 15.21 37.88 -12.24
CA HIS A 356 13.81 37.71 -12.71
C HIS A 356 13.49 36.39 -13.42
N ASN A 357 14.38 35.39 -13.36
CA ASN A 357 14.10 34.08 -13.92
C ASN A 357 13.06 33.30 -13.08
N GLN A 358 12.41 32.32 -13.70
CA GLN A 358 11.44 31.43 -13.06
C GLN A 358 12.05 30.07 -12.70
N THR A 359 13.37 29.93 -12.70
CA THR A 359 14.09 28.67 -12.43
C THR A 359 13.63 28.02 -11.14
N LEU A 360 13.49 28.82 -10.06
CA LEU A 360 13.06 28.28 -8.77
C LEU A 360 11.66 27.67 -8.86
N MET A 361 10.69 28.34 -9.48
CA MET A 361 9.32 27.84 -9.63
C MET A 361 9.28 26.58 -10.51
N MET A 362 10.06 26.55 -11.59
CA MET A 362 10.12 25.40 -12.47
C MET A 362 10.77 24.19 -11.79
N VAL A 363 11.89 24.37 -11.09
CA VAL A 363 12.53 23.26 -10.35
C VAL A 363 11.62 22.77 -9.22
N LEU A 364 10.87 23.64 -8.55
CA LEU A 364 9.89 23.23 -7.55
C LEU A 364 8.76 22.39 -8.20
N ALA A 365 8.19 22.85 -9.30
CA ALA A 365 7.10 22.14 -9.97
C ALA A 365 7.56 20.80 -10.55
N LEU A 366 8.68 20.77 -11.28
CA LEU A 366 9.26 19.56 -11.88
C LEU A 366 9.75 18.58 -10.81
N GLY A 367 10.51 19.10 -9.83
CA GLY A 367 11.08 18.28 -8.77
C GLY A 367 10.00 17.68 -7.87
N PHE A 368 8.99 18.46 -7.50
CA PHE A 368 7.89 17.97 -6.69
C PHE A 368 7.01 16.98 -7.46
N GLY A 369 6.72 17.24 -8.73
CA GLY A 369 6.01 16.30 -9.60
C GLY A 369 6.76 14.96 -9.72
N THR A 370 8.07 15.01 -10.00
CA THR A 370 8.92 13.80 -10.05
C THR A 370 8.94 13.09 -8.70
N PHE A 371 9.10 13.83 -7.61
CA PHE A 371 9.09 13.30 -6.24
C PHE A 371 7.82 12.49 -5.98
N LEU A 372 6.65 13.08 -6.24
CA LEU A 372 5.37 12.41 -5.97
C LEU A 372 5.16 11.15 -6.82
N VAL A 373 5.42 11.26 -8.14
CA VAL A 373 5.26 10.12 -9.06
C VAL A 373 6.21 8.98 -8.69
N THR A 374 7.47 9.30 -8.40
CA THR A 374 8.47 8.29 -8.03
C THR A 374 8.19 7.69 -6.65
N THR A 375 7.73 8.50 -5.66
CA THR A 375 7.37 7.98 -4.33
C THR A 375 6.19 7.01 -4.44
N MET A 376 5.19 7.33 -5.26
CA MET A 376 4.05 6.46 -5.47
C MET A 376 4.46 5.16 -6.16
N LEU A 377 5.31 5.24 -7.18
CA LEU A 377 5.85 4.06 -7.86
C LEU A 377 6.65 3.17 -6.91
N LEU A 378 7.49 3.74 -6.04
CA LEU A 378 8.22 2.98 -5.02
C LEU A 378 7.28 2.32 -4.01
N SER A 379 6.23 3.02 -3.59
CA SER A 379 5.20 2.45 -2.70
C SER A 379 4.46 1.28 -3.36
N GLU A 380 4.10 1.41 -4.64
CA GLU A 380 3.50 0.33 -5.43
C GLU A 380 4.45 -0.87 -5.53
N GLN A 381 5.71 -0.65 -5.91
CA GLN A 381 6.71 -1.72 -6.03
C GLN A 381 6.97 -2.44 -4.70
N THR A 382 6.99 -1.69 -3.59
CA THR A 382 7.17 -2.29 -2.27
C THR A 382 5.97 -3.16 -1.90
N LEU A 383 4.74 -2.70 -2.16
CA LEU A 383 3.53 -3.48 -1.90
C LEU A 383 3.45 -4.72 -2.80
N LEU A 384 3.75 -4.59 -4.10
CA LEU A 384 3.78 -5.72 -5.03
C LEU A 384 4.91 -6.70 -4.69
N GLY A 385 6.07 -6.20 -4.27
CA GLY A 385 7.20 -7.03 -3.85
C GLY A 385 6.88 -7.88 -2.62
N GLN A 386 6.05 -7.41 -1.69
CA GLN A 386 5.56 -8.23 -0.57
C GLN A 386 4.68 -9.40 -1.08
N ILE A 387 3.92 -9.17 -2.14
CA ILE A 387 3.05 -10.18 -2.74
C ILE A 387 3.89 -11.20 -3.51
N ASP A 388 4.84 -10.75 -4.33
CA ASP A 388 5.75 -11.64 -5.06
C ASP A 388 6.61 -12.49 -4.10
N LEU A 389 6.99 -11.92 -2.96
CA LEU A 389 7.62 -12.66 -1.88
C LEU A 389 6.66 -13.69 -1.25
N ALA A 390 5.36 -13.48 -1.27
CA ALA A 390 4.37 -14.43 -0.78
C ALA A 390 3.94 -15.46 -1.83
N THR A 391 3.95 -15.13 -3.12
CA THR A 391 3.39 -15.95 -4.21
C THR A 391 4.40 -16.41 -5.27
N GLY A 392 5.58 -15.81 -5.36
CA GLY A 392 6.55 -16.03 -6.45
C GLY A 392 7.58 -17.12 -6.20
N GLY A 393 8.12 -17.66 -7.27
CA GLY A 393 9.29 -18.55 -7.28
C GLY A 393 8.97 -20.04 -7.10
N ASP A 394 10.00 -20.84 -6.78
CA ASP A 394 9.94 -22.30 -6.58
C ASP A 394 9.30 -22.69 -5.22
N ARG A 395 8.17 -22.06 -4.85
CA ARG A 395 7.53 -22.29 -3.56
C ARG A 395 6.52 -23.41 -3.61
N PRO A 396 6.35 -24.15 -2.50
CA PRO A 396 5.31 -25.14 -2.40
C PRO A 396 3.93 -24.50 -2.43
N ASN A 397 3.03 -25.10 -3.21
CA ASN A 397 1.61 -24.74 -3.22
C ASN A 397 0.71 -25.90 -2.80
N LEU A 398 1.26 -27.08 -2.62
CA LEU A 398 0.56 -28.27 -2.14
C LEU A 398 1.32 -28.88 -0.97
N VAL A 399 0.64 -29.08 0.14
CA VAL A 399 1.19 -29.56 1.41
C VAL A 399 0.45 -30.83 1.84
N PHE A 400 1.21 -31.87 2.11
CA PHE A 400 0.72 -33.11 2.74
C PHE A 400 1.16 -33.11 4.20
N TYR A 401 0.23 -33.27 5.12
CA TYR A 401 0.49 -33.30 6.55
C TYR A 401 -0.11 -34.55 7.20
N ASP A 402 0.32 -34.83 8.43
CA ASP A 402 0.03 -36.09 9.14
C ASP A 402 0.62 -37.35 8.43
N VAL A 403 1.69 -37.17 7.64
CA VAL A 403 2.43 -38.28 7.01
C VAL A 403 3.22 -39.01 8.10
N GLN A 404 2.96 -40.29 8.30
CA GLN A 404 3.70 -41.10 9.26
C GLN A 404 5.11 -41.41 8.76
N PRO A 405 6.11 -41.65 9.65
CA PRO A 405 7.49 -41.91 9.23
C PRO A 405 7.65 -43.05 8.23
N ASP A 406 6.85 -44.11 8.35
CA ASP A 406 6.81 -45.25 7.44
C ASP A 406 6.17 -44.97 6.07
N GLN A 407 5.40 -43.91 5.96
CA GLN A 407 4.72 -43.46 4.74
C GLN A 407 5.51 -42.44 3.92
N VAL A 408 6.56 -41.82 4.51
CA VAL A 408 7.31 -40.73 3.87
C VAL A 408 7.92 -41.15 2.53
N GLU A 409 8.50 -42.34 2.46
CA GLU A 409 9.13 -42.86 1.24
C GLU A 409 8.10 -43.10 0.13
N ASP A 410 6.92 -43.61 0.46
CA ASP A 410 5.82 -43.82 -0.48
C ASP A 410 5.31 -42.52 -1.03
N VAL A 411 5.08 -41.53 -0.15
CA VAL A 411 4.57 -40.18 -0.53
C VAL A 411 5.58 -39.45 -1.43
N THR A 412 6.85 -39.42 -1.03
CA THR A 412 7.90 -38.76 -1.83
C THR A 412 8.13 -39.42 -3.18
N SER A 413 8.00 -40.76 -3.22
CA SER A 413 8.08 -41.55 -4.45
C SER A 413 6.89 -41.29 -5.38
N ALA A 414 5.67 -41.17 -4.82
CA ALA A 414 4.48 -40.85 -5.60
C ALA A 414 4.56 -39.43 -6.20
N ILE A 415 5.05 -38.44 -5.44
CA ILE A 415 5.27 -37.08 -5.92
C ILE A 415 6.30 -37.09 -7.06
N SER A 416 7.42 -37.79 -6.87
CA SER A 416 8.48 -37.88 -7.88
C SER A 416 8.02 -38.62 -9.14
N ALA A 417 7.20 -39.66 -9.01
CA ALA A 417 6.61 -40.42 -10.14
C ALA A 417 5.66 -39.55 -10.96
N ALA A 418 5.00 -38.56 -10.34
CA ALA A 418 4.21 -37.55 -11.02
C ALA A 418 5.06 -36.44 -11.67
N SER A 419 6.39 -36.53 -11.65
CA SER A 419 7.34 -35.52 -12.13
C SER A 419 7.25 -34.19 -11.38
N LEU A 420 6.77 -34.21 -10.14
CA LEU A 420 6.68 -33.04 -9.28
C LEU A 420 7.90 -32.95 -8.35
N PRO A 421 8.40 -31.75 -8.02
CA PRO A 421 9.53 -31.60 -7.11
C PRO A 421 9.10 -31.84 -5.67
N VAL A 422 9.85 -32.58 -4.90
CA VAL A 422 9.74 -32.57 -3.43
C VAL A 422 10.56 -31.41 -2.91
N LEU A 423 9.87 -30.33 -2.49
CA LEU A 423 10.51 -29.09 -2.08
C LEU A 423 10.94 -29.10 -0.62
N ASP A 424 10.16 -29.76 0.24
CA ASP A 424 10.49 -29.89 1.65
C ASP A 424 9.90 -31.18 2.25
N ASN A 425 10.59 -31.72 3.26
CA ASN A 425 10.13 -32.84 4.06
C ASN A 425 10.61 -32.62 5.49
N VAL A 426 9.71 -32.21 6.36
CA VAL A 426 10.04 -31.76 7.71
C VAL A 426 9.32 -32.63 8.74
N ALA A 427 10.09 -33.17 9.68
CA ALA A 427 9.55 -33.85 10.84
C ALA A 427 8.95 -32.84 11.83
N MET A 428 7.77 -33.12 12.32
CA MET A 428 7.02 -32.29 13.24
C MET A 428 6.69 -33.07 14.51
N ILE A 429 7.15 -32.55 15.65
CA ILE A 429 7.01 -33.17 16.96
C ILE A 429 6.18 -32.26 17.84
N SER A 430 5.11 -32.81 18.40
CA SER A 430 4.26 -32.07 19.36
C SER A 430 4.85 -32.13 20.76
N MET A 431 4.93 -30.99 21.43
CA MET A 431 5.47 -30.86 22.79
C MET A 431 4.84 -29.71 23.55
N ARG A 432 4.97 -29.74 24.89
CA ARG A 432 4.51 -28.66 25.77
C ARG A 432 5.64 -28.25 26.70
N ILE A 433 5.65 -27.01 27.13
CA ILE A 433 6.57 -26.54 28.16
C ILE A 433 6.11 -27.06 29.52
N LEU A 434 6.98 -27.79 30.23
CA LEU A 434 6.77 -28.25 31.58
C LEU A 434 7.29 -27.25 32.61
N SER A 435 8.52 -26.76 32.42
CA SER A 435 9.12 -25.78 33.31
C SER A 435 9.97 -24.77 32.56
N VAL A 436 10.06 -23.56 33.12
CA VAL A 436 10.88 -22.45 32.66
C VAL A 436 11.77 -22.03 33.82
N LYS A 437 13.10 -22.01 33.63
CA LYS A 437 14.06 -21.61 34.67
C LYS A 437 13.87 -22.37 35.99
N GLY A 438 13.58 -23.66 35.91
CA GLY A 438 13.38 -24.52 37.06
C GLY A 438 12.02 -24.43 37.77
N THR A 439 11.12 -23.51 37.36
CA THR A 439 9.77 -23.41 37.90
C THR A 439 8.76 -24.07 36.95
N THR A 440 7.92 -24.95 37.44
CA THR A 440 6.94 -25.65 36.62
C THR A 440 5.78 -24.72 36.24
N VAL A 441 5.19 -24.94 35.04
CA VAL A 441 4.01 -24.19 34.59
C VAL A 441 2.82 -24.37 35.56
N GLU A 442 2.74 -25.49 36.28
CA GLU A 442 1.71 -25.74 37.27
C GLU A 442 1.91 -24.88 38.52
N GLU A 443 3.15 -24.77 39.00
CA GLU A 443 3.52 -23.87 40.14
C GLU A 443 3.26 -22.42 39.77
N MET A 444 3.63 -21.99 38.56
CA MET A 444 3.32 -20.66 38.04
C MET A 444 1.82 -20.40 37.93
N ARG A 445 1.04 -21.42 37.62
CA ARG A 445 -0.44 -21.31 37.57
C ARG A 445 -1.06 -21.20 38.98
N ALA A 446 -0.46 -21.82 39.98
CA ALA A 446 -0.92 -21.76 41.36
C ALA A 446 -0.55 -20.40 42.01
N ASP A 447 0.48 -19.74 41.55
CA ASP A 447 0.90 -18.42 41.99
C ASP A 447 0.09 -17.32 41.26
N SER A 448 -0.84 -16.69 41.98
CA SER A 448 -1.68 -15.61 41.42
C SER A 448 -0.89 -14.33 41.10
N THR A 449 0.38 -14.23 41.47
CA THR A 449 1.24 -13.08 41.17
C THR A 449 1.93 -13.20 39.81
N VAL A 450 1.97 -14.41 39.24
CA VAL A 450 2.60 -14.69 37.95
C VAL A 450 1.54 -14.69 36.83
N SER A 451 1.67 -13.76 35.92
CA SER A 451 0.78 -13.75 34.71
C SER A 451 1.31 -14.74 33.68
N LEU A 452 0.61 -15.86 33.50
CA LEU A 452 0.92 -16.83 32.46
C LEU A 452 0.51 -16.27 31.10
N SER A 453 1.49 -16.07 30.22
CA SER A 453 1.24 -15.70 28.82
C SER A 453 0.70 -16.89 28.00
N TRP A 454 0.29 -16.63 26.77
CA TRP A 454 -0.13 -17.67 25.83
C TRP A 454 1.00 -18.70 25.58
N ALA A 455 2.26 -18.25 25.61
CA ALA A 455 3.44 -19.08 25.37
C ALA A 455 3.60 -20.22 26.39
N HIS A 456 3.17 -20.03 27.65
CA HIS A 456 3.24 -21.07 28.67
C HIS A 456 2.18 -22.17 28.52
N ARG A 457 1.07 -21.86 27.80
CA ARG A 457 -0.12 -22.74 27.74
C ARG A 457 -0.28 -23.46 26.41
N ARG A 458 0.51 -23.10 25.41
CA ARG A 458 0.42 -23.61 24.06
C ARG A 458 1.07 -24.99 23.93
N GLU A 459 0.49 -25.83 23.09
CA GLU A 459 1.17 -26.99 22.52
C GLU A 459 1.99 -26.52 21.32
N TYR A 460 3.28 -26.81 21.34
CA TYR A 460 4.22 -26.43 20.30
C TYR A 460 4.42 -27.60 19.34
N ARG A 461 4.45 -27.29 18.08
CA ARG A 461 4.97 -28.17 17.06
C ARG A 461 6.39 -27.69 16.78
N SER A 462 7.35 -28.59 16.93
CA SER A 462 8.76 -28.29 16.81
C SER A 462 9.41 -29.25 15.83
N THR A 463 10.59 -28.90 15.35
CA THR A 463 11.35 -29.72 14.41
C THR A 463 12.80 -29.83 14.86
N TYR A 464 13.54 -30.71 14.19
CA TYR A 464 14.99 -30.80 14.31
C TYR A 464 15.64 -30.66 12.94
N ARG A 465 16.73 -29.87 12.87
CA ARG A 465 17.49 -29.65 11.62
C ARG A 465 18.90 -29.15 11.89
N GLY A 466 19.75 -29.28 10.88
CA GLY A 466 21.18 -28.94 11.00
C GLY A 466 21.50 -27.50 10.63
N GLU A 467 20.60 -26.79 9.96
CA GLU A 467 20.83 -25.45 9.40
C GLU A 467 19.59 -24.59 9.55
N LEU A 468 19.77 -23.27 9.57
CA LEU A 468 18.68 -22.30 9.50
C LEU A 468 18.16 -22.24 8.05
N ILE A 469 16.88 -21.90 7.90
CA ILE A 469 16.27 -21.69 6.59
C ILE A 469 16.21 -20.18 6.26
N ASP A 470 15.91 -19.83 5.02
CA ASP A 470 15.91 -18.46 4.50
C ASP A 470 14.94 -17.50 5.20
N THR A 471 13.96 -18.04 5.93
CA THR A 471 12.99 -17.26 6.73
C THR A 471 13.46 -16.96 8.12
N GLU A 472 14.65 -17.42 8.52
CA GLU A 472 15.15 -17.31 9.88
C GLU A 472 16.47 -16.53 9.92
N ILE A 473 16.51 -15.54 10.78
CA ILE A 473 17.69 -14.71 11.00
C ILE A 473 18.12 -14.87 12.46
N LEU A 474 19.40 -15.23 12.67
CA LEU A 474 19.96 -15.32 14.00
C LEU A 474 20.12 -13.92 14.60
N VAL A 475 19.48 -13.69 15.75
CA VAL A 475 19.51 -12.40 16.46
C VAL A 475 20.57 -12.44 17.57
N GLU A 476 20.62 -13.55 18.33
CA GLU A 476 21.50 -13.68 19.48
C GLU A 476 21.97 -15.13 19.65
N GLY A 477 23.17 -15.32 20.18
CA GLY A 477 23.74 -16.64 20.44
C GLY A 477 24.35 -17.32 19.24
N SER A 478 24.36 -18.66 19.24
CA SER A 478 24.87 -19.50 18.16
C SER A 478 23.93 -20.67 17.87
N PHE A 479 23.56 -20.85 16.59
CA PHE A 479 22.76 -21.98 16.21
C PHE A 479 23.60 -23.27 16.24
N VAL A 480 23.11 -24.28 16.97
CA VAL A 480 23.75 -25.59 17.09
C VAL A 480 23.01 -26.57 16.18
N GLY A 481 23.67 -27.00 15.11
CA GLY A 481 23.05 -27.88 14.09
C GLY A 481 23.07 -29.36 14.40
N SER A 482 23.90 -29.82 15.37
CA SER A 482 24.03 -31.25 15.72
C SER A 482 24.21 -31.43 17.21
N TYR A 483 23.64 -32.51 17.77
CA TYR A 483 23.73 -32.89 19.16
C TYR A 483 24.37 -34.28 19.30
N SER A 484 25.34 -34.40 20.21
CA SER A 484 26.12 -35.63 20.43
C SER A 484 25.63 -36.50 21.59
N GLY A 485 24.55 -36.09 22.25
CA GLY A 485 23.96 -36.88 23.34
C GLY A 485 24.48 -36.58 24.76
N ASN A 486 25.28 -35.53 24.93
CA ASN A 486 25.85 -35.17 26.25
C ASN A 486 25.22 -33.86 26.77
N GLY A 487 24.55 -33.92 27.92
CA GLY A 487 23.98 -32.74 28.60
C GLY A 487 22.61 -32.29 28.10
N PRO A 488 22.15 -31.07 28.50
CA PRO A 488 20.95 -30.49 28.01
C PRO A 488 20.98 -30.31 26.48
N ILE A 489 19.84 -30.48 25.78
CA ILE A 489 19.76 -30.30 24.34
C ILE A 489 19.76 -28.79 24.03
N PRO A 490 20.73 -28.29 23.23
CA PRO A 490 20.72 -26.88 22.82
C PRO A 490 19.56 -26.62 21.87
N VAL A 491 18.69 -25.65 22.21
CA VAL A 491 17.52 -25.34 21.41
C VAL A 491 17.55 -23.88 20.93
N SER A 492 17.15 -23.66 19.70
CA SER A 492 16.95 -22.32 19.13
C SER A 492 15.49 -21.89 19.28
N ILE A 493 15.26 -20.71 19.83
CA ILE A 493 13.93 -20.16 20.09
C ILE A 493 13.66 -18.93 19.21
N GLU A 494 12.40 -18.73 18.89
CA GLU A 494 11.91 -17.55 18.20
C GLU A 494 11.82 -16.36 19.16
N SER A 495 12.12 -15.14 18.69
CA SER A 495 12.30 -13.91 19.50
C SER A 495 11.06 -13.49 20.29
N ASP A 496 9.87 -13.60 19.72
CA ASP A 496 8.63 -13.21 20.41
C ASP A 496 8.31 -14.18 21.55
N VAL A 497 8.52 -15.48 21.31
CA VAL A 497 8.36 -16.51 22.35
C VAL A 497 9.39 -16.36 23.44
N ALA A 498 10.64 -16.02 23.11
CA ALA A 498 11.69 -15.74 24.09
C ALA A 498 11.30 -14.56 25.00
N SER A 499 10.77 -13.50 24.40
CA SER A 499 10.31 -12.30 25.11
C SER A 499 9.10 -12.60 26.02
N GLU A 500 8.13 -13.37 25.53
CA GLU A 500 6.92 -13.76 26.28
C GLU A 500 7.23 -14.66 27.46
N LEU A 501 8.18 -15.59 27.31
CA LEU A 501 8.66 -16.47 28.36
C LEU A 501 9.70 -15.79 29.28
N ARG A 502 10.21 -14.62 28.89
CA ARG A 502 11.28 -13.86 29.58
C ARG A 502 12.55 -14.70 29.81
N ILE A 503 12.96 -15.40 28.76
CA ILE A 503 14.12 -16.29 28.78
C ILE A 503 15.25 -15.70 27.94
N GLU A 504 16.49 -16.02 28.37
CA GLU A 504 17.74 -15.56 27.77
C GLU A 504 18.60 -16.77 27.37
N ILE A 505 19.68 -16.54 26.65
CA ILE A 505 20.62 -17.59 26.27
C ILE A 505 21.23 -18.23 27.54
N GLY A 506 21.29 -19.57 27.58
CA GLY A 506 21.74 -20.36 28.69
C GLY A 506 20.66 -20.75 29.71
N ASP A 507 19.44 -20.19 29.55
CA ASP A 507 18.32 -20.59 30.41
C ASP A 507 17.81 -21.99 30.09
N GLU A 508 17.38 -22.70 31.14
CA GLU A 508 16.83 -24.04 31.05
C GLU A 508 15.32 -24.01 30.74
N LEU A 509 14.93 -24.80 29.76
CA LEU A 509 13.56 -25.18 29.44
C LEU A 509 13.39 -26.68 29.49
N ILE A 510 12.34 -27.17 30.14
CA ILE A 510 11.97 -28.58 30.09
C ILE A 510 10.67 -28.72 29.28
N PHE A 511 10.73 -29.56 28.27
CA PHE A 511 9.57 -29.90 27.46
C PHE A 511 9.01 -31.27 27.84
N ASP A 512 7.69 -31.38 27.79
CA ASP A 512 7.02 -32.69 27.72
C ASP A 512 6.88 -33.06 26.24
N VAL A 513 7.63 -34.04 25.83
CA VAL A 513 7.54 -34.65 24.50
C VAL A 513 6.76 -35.94 24.61
N GLN A 514 5.46 -35.84 24.47
CA GLN A 514 4.54 -37.01 24.52
C GLN A 514 4.69 -37.87 25.79
N GLY A 515 4.84 -37.24 26.94
CA GLY A 515 4.99 -37.88 28.24
C GLY A 515 6.43 -38.09 28.71
N ILE A 516 7.42 -37.73 27.91
CA ILE A 516 8.85 -37.82 28.25
C ILE A 516 9.38 -36.40 28.50
N PRO A 517 9.90 -36.10 29.69
CA PRO A 517 10.52 -34.81 29.95
C PRO A 517 11.88 -34.71 29.25
N VAL A 518 12.07 -33.65 28.47
CA VAL A 518 13.28 -33.36 27.70
C VAL A 518 13.86 -32.05 28.22
N THR A 519 15.05 -32.11 28.80
CA THR A 519 15.77 -30.93 29.32
C THR A 519 16.54 -30.27 28.18
N THR A 520 16.33 -28.97 28.05
CA THR A 520 16.96 -28.14 27.01
C THR A 520 17.60 -26.89 27.59
N GLU A 521 18.54 -26.34 26.85
CA GLU A 521 19.18 -25.05 27.14
C GLU A 521 19.07 -24.15 25.93
N ILE A 522 18.72 -22.89 26.12
CA ILE A 522 18.60 -21.94 25.00
C ILE A 522 20.00 -21.60 24.46
N SER A 523 20.27 -22.02 23.23
CA SER A 523 21.55 -21.77 22.55
C SER A 523 21.52 -20.54 21.66
N SER A 524 20.34 -20.18 21.13
CA SER A 524 20.19 -19.04 20.24
C SER A 524 18.76 -18.52 20.18
N VAL A 525 18.65 -17.22 19.89
CA VAL A 525 17.39 -16.53 19.59
C VAL A 525 17.41 -16.15 18.12
N ARG A 526 16.33 -16.44 17.42
CA ARG A 526 16.14 -16.13 15.98
C ARG A 526 14.86 -15.36 15.74
N GLU A 527 14.90 -14.46 14.76
CA GLU A 527 13.72 -13.81 14.18
C GLU A 527 13.21 -14.63 13.01
N VAL A 528 11.91 -14.87 12.97
CA VAL A 528 11.26 -15.71 11.97
C VAL A 528 10.32 -14.86 11.11
N ASP A 529 10.52 -14.89 9.81
CA ASP A 529 9.60 -14.25 8.86
C ASP A 529 8.38 -15.16 8.62
N TRP A 530 7.34 -14.98 9.45
CA TRP A 530 6.08 -15.73 9.36
C TRP A 530 5.24 -15.39 8.12
N GLN A 531 5.58 -14.33 7.38
CA GLN A 531 4.84 -13.93 6.17
C GLN A 531 5.19 -14.83 4.99
N ARG A 532 6.31 -15.50 5.04
CA ARG A 532 6.71 -16.47 4.01
C ARG A 532 6.11 -17.84 4.32
N MET A 533 5.52 -18.46 3.29
CA MET A 533 4.96 -19.81 3.39
C MET A 533 6.06 -20.87 3.32
N GLN A 534 6.74 -21.06 4.45
CA GLN A 534 7.71 -22.13 4.69
C GLN A 534 7.40 -22.80 6.03
N THR A 535 8.01 -23.96 6.28
CA THR A 535 7.87 -24.70 7.54
C THR A 535 8.61 -24.02 8.67
N ASN A 536 7.97 -22.98 9.23
CA ASN A 536 8.48 -22.20 10.35
C ASN A 536 8.05 -22.80 11.69
N PHE A 537 8.95 -22.75 12.68
CA PHE A 537 8.72 -23.29 14.02
C PHE A 537 9.17 -22.32 15.09
N PHE A 538 8.51 -22.34 16.22
CA PHE A 538 8.93 -21.54 17.40
C PHE A 538 10.20 -22.07 18.02
N PHE A 539 10.35 -23.41 18.08
CA PHE A 539 11.53 -24.09 18.60
C PHE A 539 12.13 -24.97 17.52
N VAL A 540 13.45 -24.90 17.35
CA VAL A 540 14.22 -25.75 16.43
C VAL A 540 15.32 -26.43 17.22
N PHE A 541 15.35 -27.73 17.12
CA PHE A 541 16.29 -28.62 17.78
C PHE A 541 17.43 -29.02 16.82
N PRO A 542 18.61 -29.37 17.32
CA PRO A 542 19.69 -29.91 16.50
C PRO A 542 19.38 -31.33 16.03
N ARG A 543 20.02 -31.76 14.93
CA ARG A 543 20.01 -33.16 14.52
C ARG A 543 20.65 -34.02 15.58
N GLY A 544 20.16 -35.24 15.76
CA GLY A 544 20.62 -36.21 16.78
C GLY A 544 19.92 -36.05 18.12
N SER A 545 18.91 -35.17 18.24
CA SER A 545 18.23 -34.88 19.51
C SER A 545 16.86 -35.53 19.67
N LEU A 546 16.03 -35.52 18.61
CA LEU A 546 14.62 -35.89 18.69
C LEU A 546 14.20 -36.94 17.61
N GLU A 547 15.13 -37.58 16.89
CA GLU A 547 14.83 -38.53 15.82
C GLU A 547 14.12 -39.80 16.32
N SER A 548 14.26 -40.12 17.63
CA SER A 548 13.55 -41.22 18.26
C SER A 548 12.16 -40.85 18.79
N ALA A 549 11.82 -39.56 18.81
CA ALA A 549 10.51 -39.12 19.26
C ALA A 549 9.44 -39.43 18.19
N PRO A 550 8.21 -39.78 18.61
CA PRO A 550 7.11 -39.90 17.65
C PRO A 550 6.90 -38.60 16.90
N ALA A 551 7.04 -38.63 15.59
CA ALA A 551 6.91 -37.51 14.72
C ALA A 551 5.88 -37.76 13.61
N THR A 552 5.24 -36.74 13.13
CA THR A 552 4.56 -36.74 11.82
C THR A 552 5.36 -35.88 10.86
N HIS A 553 5.28 -36.15 9.58
CA HIS A 553 6.00 -35.41 8.57
C HIS A 553 5.04 -34.49 7.80
N VAL A 554 5.58 -33.34 7.39
CA VAL A 554 4.98 -32.46 6.43
C VAL A 554 5.81 -32.53 5.15
N VAL A 555 5.19 -32.98 4.06
CA VAL A 555 5.82 -33.06 2.74
C VAL A 555 5.21 -31.99 1.84
N MET A 556 6.08 -31.22 1.21
CA MET A 556 5.66 -30.10 0.37
C MET A 556 6.09 -30.30 -1.07
N THR A 557 5.18 -30.01 -1.99
CA THR A 557 5.43 -30.05 -3.43
C THR A 557 4.83 -28.83 -4.12
N ARG A 558 5.10 -28.69 -5.39
CA ARG A 558 4.53 -27.67 -6.25
C ARG A 558 3.88 -28.30 -7.47
N THR A 559 2.68 -27.88 -7.77
CA THR A 559 1.93 -28.23 -8.97
C THR A 559 1.74 -26.99 -9.85
N GLU A 560 1.71 -27.17 -11.16
CA GLU A 560 1.53 -26.06 -12.13
C GLU A 560 0.07 -25.91 -12.54
N SER A 561 -0.77 -26.92 -12.31
CA SER A 561 -2.18 -26.92 -12.69
C SER A 561 -3.07 -27.56 -11.64
N GLU A 562 -4.34 -27.16 -11.60
CA GLU A 562 -5.35 -27.77 -10.73
C GLU A 562 -5.53 -29.29 -11.00
N GLY A 563 -5.37 -29.70 -12.25
CA GLY A 563 -5.45 -31.12 -12.63
C GLY A 563 -4.32 -31.96 -12.06
N GLU A 564 -3.09 -31.47 -12.05
CA GLU A 564 -1.93 -32.10 -11.40
C GLU A 564 -2.12 -32.18 -9.90
N SER A 565 -2.58 -31.08 -9.30
CA SER A 565 -2.85 -31.01 -7.87
C SER A 565 -3.91 -32.03 -7.45
N ALA A 566 -5.04 -32.08 -8.14
CA ALA A 566 -6.10 -33.06 -7.87
C ALA A 566 -5.63 -34.50 -8.08
N GLY A 567 -4.85 -34.75 -9.13
CA GLY A 567 -4.31 -36.10 -9.44
C GLY A 567 -3.39 -36.65 -8.34
N ILE A 568 -2.41 -35.86 -7.90
CA ILE A 568 -1.48 -36.28 -6.84
C ILE A 568 -2.18 -36.39 -5.48
N GLN A 569 -3.10 -35.48 -5.14
CA GLN A 569 -3.90 -35.56 -3.92
C GLN A 569 -4.71 -36.84 -3.89
N SER A 570 -5.44 -37.16 -4.95
CA SER A 570 -6.23 -38.41 -5.07
C SER A 570 -5.35 -39.65 -4.92
N THR A 571 -4.20 -39.69 -5.58
CA THR A 571 -3.27 -40.83 -5.52
C THR A 571 -2.78 -41.07 -4.09
N ILE A 572 -2.34 -40.05 -3.38
CA ILE A 572 -1.81 -40.17 -2.02
C ILE A 572 -2.91 -40.49 -1.01
N VAL A 573 -4.06 -39.82 -1.07
CA VAL A 573 -5.15 -40.02 -0.12
C VAL A 573 -5.80 -41.43 -0.31
N GLN A 574 -5.91 -41.93 -1.53
CA GLN A 574 -6.40 -43.28 -1.77
C GLN A 574 -5.46 -44.36 -1.22
N SER A 575 -4.14 -44.15 -1.31
CA SER A 575 -3.15 -45.08 -0.77
C SER A 575 -3.03 -44.97 0.75
N HIS A 576 -3.12 -43.74 1.29
CA HIS A 576 -2.91 -43.44 2.70
C HIS A 576 -4.03 -42.49 3.20
N PRO A 577 -5.21 -43.02 3.61
CA PRO A 577 -6.37 -42.19 3.97
C PRO A 577 -6.20 -41.31 5.23
N ASN A 578 -5.16 -41.55 6.01
CA ASN A 578 -4.81 -40.70 7.17
C ASN A 578 -4.12 -39.41 6.77
N ILE A 579 -3.53 -39.33 5.57
CA ILE A 579 -2.79 -38.16 5.10
C ILE A 579 -3.80 -37.11 4.66
N SER A 580 -3.62 -35.94 5.18
CA SER A 580 -4.41 -34.78 4.77
C SER A 580 -3.60 -33.92 3.79
N SER A 581 -4.23 -33.44 2.73
CA SER A 581 -3.63 -32.53 1.76
C SER A 581 -4.25 -31.14 1.85
N LEU A 582 -3.42 -30.14 1.71
CA LEU A 582 -3.82 -28.73 1.67
C LEU A 582 -3.29 -28.10 0.39
N ASP A 583 -4.19 -27.75 -0.52
CA ASP A 583 -3.84 -27.01 -1.72
C ASP A 583 -3.93 -25.50 -1.42
N ILE A 584 -2.76 -24.87 -1.34
CA ILE A 584 -2.63 -23.46 -1.04
C ILE A 584 -2.80 -22.60 -2.30
N SER A 585 -2.71 -23.20 -3.51
CA SER A 585 -2.76 -22.47 -4.77
C SER A 585 -4.06 -21.68 -4.93
N VAL A 586 -5.17 -22.25 -4.49
CA VAL A 586 -6.49 -21.59 -4.54
C VAL A 586 -6.54 -20.38 -3.59
N VAL A 587 -5.94 -20.54 -2.40
CA VAL A 587 -5.82 -19.42 -1.42
C VAL A 587 -4.95 -18.32 -1.98
N LEU A 588 -3.78 -18.71 -2.52
CA LEU A 588 -2.87 -17.77 -3.18
C LEU A 588 -3.54 -17.07 -4.35
N GLY A 589 -4.32 -17.79 -5.16
CA GLY A 589 -5.10 -17.23 -6.27
C GLY A 589 -6.13 -16.17 -5.81
N VAL A 590 -6.81 -16.39 -4.68
CA VAL A 590 -7.72 -15.39 -4.10
C VAL A 590 -6.94 -14.16 -3.61
N PHE A 591 -5.82 -14.36 -2.92
CA PHE A 591 -4.95 -13.27 -2.51
C PHE A 591 -4.39 -12.51 -3.72
N GLU A 592 -3.87 -13.21 -4.72
CA GLU A 592 -3.37 -12.61 -5.96
C GLU A 592 -4.47 -11.81 -6.68
N ALA A 593 -5.69 -12.33 -6.76
CA ALA A 593 -6.84 -11.61 -7.29
C ALA A 593 -7.17 -10.34 -6.50
N ILE A 594 -7.14 -10.37 -5.17
CA ILE A 594 -7.37 -9.19 -4.32
C ILE A 594 -6.23 -8.17 -4.52
N PHE A 595 -5.01 -8.64 -4.48
CA PHE A 595 -3.83 -7.77 -4.61
C PHE A 595 -3.67 -7.18 -6.01
N SER A 596 -3.95 -7.94 -7.05
CA SER A 596 -3.95 -7.42 -8.43
C SER A 596 -4.98 -6.29 -8.61
N ARG A 597 -6.11 -6.37 -7.90
CA ARG A 597 -7.13 -5.32 -7.87
C ARG A 597 -6.63 -4.06 -7.15
N VAL A 598 -5.98 -4.23 -5.99
CA VAL A 598 -5.35 -3.12 -5.26
C VAL A 598 -4.27 -2.47 -6.12
N ALA A 599 -3.43 -3.27 -6.76
CA ALA A 599 -2.39 -2.80 -7.68
C ALA A 599 -2.98 -2.05 -8.88
N PHE A 600 -4.07 -2.55 -9.47
CA PHE A 600 -4.77 -1.85 -10.56
C PHE A 600 -5.28 -0.47 -10.11
N VAL A 601 -5.92 -0.38 -8.94
CA VAL A 601 -6.37 0.90 -8.38
C VAL A 601 -5.18 1.83 -8.13
N ALA A 602 -4.10 1.32 -7.56
CA ALA A 602 -2.87 2.08 -7.32
C ALA A 602 -2.26 2.60 -8.63
N ARG A 603 -2.17 1.77 -9.67
CA ARG A 603 -1.70 2.16 -11.01
C ARG A 603 -2.59 3.20 -11.68
N PHE A 604 -3.91 3.03 -11.57
CA PHE A 604 -4.87 4.01 -12.08
C PHE A 604 -4.71 5.37 -11.41
N MET A 605 -4.56 5.39 -10.09
CA MET A 605 -4.30 6.62 -9.33
C MET A 605 -2.93 7.23 -9.64
N GLY A 606 -1.90 6.38 -9.86
CA GLY A 606 -0.59 6.81 -10.34
C GLY A 606 -0.67 7.50 -11.69
N LEU A 607 -1.40 6.93 -12.65
CA LEU A 607 -1.65 7.54 -13.95
C LEU A 607 -2.33 8.92 -13.81
N PHE A 608 -3.31 9.04 -12.92
CA PHE A 608 -4.00 10.30 -12.65
C PHE A 608 -3.03 11.37 -12.08
N SER A 609 -2.16 10.97 -11.16
CA SER A 609 -1.11 11.86 -10.60
C SER A 609 -0.11 12.31 -11.68
N VAL A 610 0.29 11.41 -12.56
CA VAL A 610 1.15 11.71 -13.72
C VAL A 610 0.47 12.72 -14.64
N LEU A 611 -0.80 12.50 -15.00
CA LEU A 611 -1.57 13.42 -15.84
C LEU A 611 -1.70 14.81 -15.21
N THR A 612 -1.98 14.88 -13.91
CA THR A 612 -2.04 16.14 -13.16
C THR A 612 -0.68 16.84 -13.17
N GLY A 613 0.40 16.10 -12.89
CA GLY A 613 1.77 16.63 -12.97
C GLY A 613 2.11 17.18 -14.36
N LEU A 614 1.67 16.50 -15.42
CA LEU A 614 1.84 16.90 -16.82
C LEU A 614 1.10 18.21 -17.16
N ILE A 615 -0.12 18.37 -16.64
CA ILE A 615 -0.92 19.60 -16.80
C ILE A 615 -0.22 20.78 -16.06
N VAL A 616 0.22 20.55 -14.83
CA VAL A 616 0.93 21.57 -14.04
C VAL A 616 2.25 21.95 -14.70
N LEU A 617 3.01 20.98 -15.19
CA LEU A 617 4.23 21.20 -15.95
C LEU A 617 3.96 22.04 -17.22
N SER A 618 2.94 21.65 -17.98
CA SER A 618 2.53 22.39 -19.19
C SER A 618 2.19 23.82 -18.84
N GLY A 619 1.42 24.05 -17.76
CA GLY A 619 1.10 25.37 -17.25
C GLY A 619 2.33 26.19 -16.88
N ALA A 620 3.26 25.61 -16.13
CA ALA A 620 4.49 26.28 -15.70
C ALA A 620 5.36 26.72 -16.92
N VAL A 621 5.46 25.87 -17.94
CA VAL A 621 6.22 26.18 -19.17
C VAL A 621 5.47 27.20 -20.05
N LEU A 622 4.13 27.11 -20.17
CA LEU A 622 3.31 28.11 -20.88
C LEU A 622 3.46 29.52 -20.30
N ILE A 623 3.54 29.60 -19.01
CA ILE A 623 3.76 30.85 -18.27
C ILE A 623 5.11 31.47 -18.58
N SER A 624 6.14 30.67 -18.71
CA SER A 624 7.50 31.13 -19.07
C SER A 624 7.57 31.75 -20.47
N ARG A 625 6.60 31.44 -21.36
CA ARG A 625 6.58 31.92 -22.76
C ARG A 625 6.58 33.43 -22.88
N PHE A 626 5.80 34.14 -22.08
CA PHE A 626 5.63 35.58 -22.22
C PHE A 626 6.91 36.35 -21.90
N GLN A 627 7.67 35.97 -20.89
CA GLN A 627 8.96 36.58 -20.56
C GLN A 627 10.04 36.24 -21.60
N ARG A 628 9.93 35.08 -22.26
CA ARG A 628 10.88 34.63 -23.27
C ARG A 628 10.72 35.32 -24.64
N ILE A 629 9.55 35.91 -24.91
CA ILE A 629 9.32 36.68 -26.13
C ILE A 629 10.29 37.86 -26.18
N GLU A 630 10.41 38.64 -25.11
CA GLU A 630 11.30 39.79 -25.01
C GLU A 630 12.77 39.41 -25.21
N GLU A 631 13.25 38.37 -24.50
CA GLU A 631 14.61 37.87 -24.65
C GLU A 631 14.93 37.34 -26.06
N SER A 632 13.94 36.68 -26.68
CA SER A 632 14.07 36.14 -28.04
C SER A 632 14.13 37.23 -29.09
N VAL A 633 13.40 38.32 -28.89
CA VAL A 633 13.43 39.51 -29.77
C VAL A 633 14.81 40.18 -29.67
N LEU A 634 15.34 40.36 -28.48
CA LEU A 634 16.70 40.90 -28.29
C LEU A 634 17.77 40.03 -28.99
N LEU A 635 17.67 38.70 -28.88
CA LEU A 635 18.63 37.82 -29.58
C LEU A 635 18.44 37.87 -31.10
N LYS A 636 17.21 38.06 -31.62
CA LYS A 636 16.94 38.25 -33.05
C LYS A 636 17.52 39.59 -33.57
N THR A 637 17.35 40.65 -32.82
CA THR A 637 17.91 41.97 -33.21
C THR A 637 19.43 41.94 -33.26
N LEU A 638 20.07 41.08 -32.46
CA LEU A 638 21.51 40.79 -32.48
C LEU A 638 21.93 39.78 -33.58
N GLY A 639 20.98 39.34 -34.43
CA GLY A 639 21.28 38.45 -35.56
C GLY A 639 21.23 36.95 -35.28
N ALA A 640 20.70 36.52 -34.12
CA ALA A 640 20.61 35.09 -33.80
C ALA A 640 19.58 34.40 -34.73
N SER A 641 20.01 33.26 -35.31
CA SER A 641 19.13 32.45 -36.15
C SER A 641 18.03 31.73 -35.30
N ARG A 642 16.92 31.39 -35.95
CA ARG A 642 15.85 30.59 -35.32
C ARG A 642 16.36 29.30 -34.67
N LYS A 643 17.28 28.60 -35.36
CA LYS A 643 17.85 27.36 -34.83
C LYS A 643 18.68 27.59 -33.57
N THR A 644 19.43 28.72 -33.51
CA THR A 644 20.25 29.09 -32.38
C THR A 644 19.42 29.34 -31.12
N VAL A 645 18.35 30.13 -31.23
CA VAL A 645 17.49 30.45 -30.08
C VAL A 645 16.77 29.22 -29.59
N LEU A 646 16.22 28.37 -30.51
CA LEU A 646 15.58 27.10 -30.13
C LEU A 646 16.54 26.16 -29.38
N ARG A 647 17.82 26.10 -29.81
CA ARG A 647 18.85 25.32 -29.11
C ARG A 647 19.15 25.86 -27.70
N ILE A 648 19.27 27.19 -27.56
CA ILE A 648 19.49 27.85 -26.27
C ILE A 648 18.36 27.49 -25.30
N MET A 649 17.10 27.65 -25.72
CA MET A 649 15.92 27.30 -24.92
C MET A 649 15.86 25.80 -24.60
N SER A 650 16.20 24.94 -25.56
CA SER A 650 16.22 23.49 -25.33
C SER A 650 17.26 23.10 -24.27
N VAL A 651 18.44 23.72 -24.26
CA VAL A 651 19.47 23.48 -23.24
C VAL A 651 18.97 23.90 -21.85
N GLU A 652 18.31 25.02 -21.76
CA GLU A 652 17.74 25.51 -20.50
C GLU A 652 16.68 24.54 -19.97
N TYR A 653 15.68 24.14 -20.78
CA TYR A 653 14.66 23.17 -20.37
C TYR A 653 15.25 21.79 -20.04
N LEU A 654 16.31 21.39 -20.75
CA LEU A 654 17.05 20.17 -20.42
C LEU A 654 17.65 20.24 -19.01
N VAL A 655 18.35 21.32 -18.69
CA VAL A 655 18.99 21.47 -17.38
C VAL A 655 17.93 21.54 -16.27
N LEU A 656 16.84 22.28 -16.48
CA LEU A 656 15.72 22.34 -15.53
C LEU A 656 15.09 20.97 -15.30
N GLY A 657 14.83 20.25 -16.39
CA GLY A 657 14.28 18.89 -16.33
C GLY A 657 15.20 17.92 -15.59
N VAL A 658 16.48 17.94 -15.90
CA VAL A 658 17.49 17.07 -15.26
C VAL A 658 17.62 17.40 -13.77
N VAL A 659 17.79 18.68 -13.42
CA VAL A 659 17.90 19.09 -12.00
C VAL A 659 16.65 18.73 -11.21
N GLY A 660 15.46 19.06 -11.73
CA GLY A 660 14.19 18.74 -11.08
C GLY A 660 14.01 17.24 -10.93
N SER A 661 14.25 16.47 -11.99
CA SER A 661 14.09 15.03 -12.00
C SER A 661 15.06 14.32 -11.03
N ILE A 662 16.34 14.62 -11.06
CA ILE A 662 17.33 14.00 -10.16
C ILE A 662 17.00 14.34 -8.71
N THR A 663 16.72 15.63 -8.42
CA THR A 663 16.41 16.03 -7.04
C THR A 663 15.12 15.39 -6.56
N GLY A 664 14.08 15.36 -7.40
CA GLY A 664 12.81 14.72 -7.07
C GLY A 664 12.95 13.22 -6.82
N THR A 665 13.73 12.51 -7.64
CA THR A 665 14.01 11.08 -7.48
C THR A 665 14.78 10.78 -6.20
N VAL A 666 15.84 11.56 -5.89
CA VAL A 666 16.61 11.37 -4.65
C VAL A 666 15.73 11.56 -3.41
N LEU A 667 14.88 12.59 -3.42
CA LEU A 667 13.92 12.82 -2.33
C LEU A 667 12.87 11.70 -2.23
N ALA A 668 12.43 11.18 -3.38
CA ALA A 668 11.47 10.08 -3.44
C ALA A 668 12.05 8.77 -2.89
N LEU A 669 13.34 8.48 -3.12
CA LEU A 669 14.01 7.33 -2.52
C LEU A 669 14.05 7.44 -0.99
N GLY A 670 14.33 8.62 -0.46
CA GLY A 670 14.28 8.86 0.99
C GLY A 670 12.87 8.72 1.58
N ALA A 671 11.86 9.26 0.90
CA ALA A 671 10.46 9.13 1.34
C ALA A 671 9.96 7.69 1.19
N GLY A 672 10.29 7.02 0.09
CA GLY A 672 9.95 5.61 -0.15
C GLY A 672 10.54 4.70 0.92
N TRP A 673 11.80 4.90 1.28
CA TRP A 673 12.44 4.18 2.38
C TRP A 673 11.71 4.40 3.72
N SER A 674 11.34 5.65 4.02
CA SER A 674 10.61 5.98 5.26
C SER A 674 9.23 5.34 5.28
N ILE A 675 8.48 5.39 4.17
CA ILE A 675 7.14 4.78 4.05
C ILE A 675 7.24 3.26 4.15
N SER A 676 8.20 2.64 3.44
CA SER A 676 8.41 1.19 3.51
C SER A 676 8.72 0.72 4.92
N ARG A 677 9.62 1.43 5.65
CA ARG A 677 10.05 1.03 6.99
C ARG A 677 9.00 1.27 8.09
N TRP A 678 8.28 2.41 8.05
CA TRP A 678 7.41 2.84 9.15
C TRP A 678 5.91 2.69 8.88
N VAL A 679 5.51 2.57 7.62
CA VAL A 679 4.08 2.44 7.27
C VAL A 679 3.76 1.02 6.81
N PHE A 680 4.63 0.42 6.00
CA PHE A 680 4.44 -0.93 5.47
C PHE A 680 5.18 -2.01 6.25
N GLU A 681 6.10 -1.63 7.16
CA GLU A 681 6.96 -2.56 7.92
C GLU A 681 7.68 -3.56 7.00
N ALA A 682 8.14 -3.06 5.85
CA ALA A 682 8.68 -3.85 4.76
C ALA A 682 10.06 -3.34 4.32
N SER A 683 10.82 -4.19 3.66
CA SER A 683 12.03 -3.77 2.94
C SER A 683 11.67 -3.01 1.66
N LEU A 684 12.36 -1.89 1.41
CA LEU A 684 12.16 -1.12 0.18
C LEU A 684 12.59 -1.94 -1.04
N VAL A 685 11.68 -2.17 -1.95
CA VAL A 685 11.96 -2.77 -3.27
C VAL A 685 12.26 -1.65 -4.26
N ILE A 686 13.44 -1.69 -4.89
CA ILE A 686 13.87 -0.70 -5.86
C ILE A 686 14.07 -1.37 -7.22
N GLU A 687 13.17 -1.09 -8.14
CA GLU A 687 13.35 -1.43 -9.55
C GLU A 687 13.90 -0.21 -10.31
N PRO A 688 15.15 -0.25 -10.78
CA PRO A 688 15.80 0.93 -11.36
C PRO A 688 15.19 1.35 -12.71
N ILE A 689 14.66 0.40 -13.49
CA ILE A 689 14.14 0.67 -14.84
C ILE A 689 12.92 1.60 -14.81
N PRO A 690 11.84 1.34 -14.05
CA PRO A 690 10.69 2.24 -13.96
C PRO A 690 11.07 3.63 -13.43
N ILE A 691 11.95 3.71 -12.43
CA ILE A 691 12.42 4.98 -11.87
C ILE A 691 13.16 5.81 -12.94
N ALA A 692 14.08 5.18 -13.68
CA ALA A 692 14.77 5.83 -14.79
C ALA A 692 13.81 6.28 -15.88
N LEU A 693 12.78 5.49 -16.17
CA LEU A 693 11.76 5.81 -17.16
C LEU A 693 10.94 7.05 -16.76
N VAL A 694 10.55 7.17 -15.48
CA VAL A 694 9.90 8.39 -14.95
C VAL A 694 10.82 9.59 -15.12
N ALA A 695 12.11 9.47 -14.71
CA ALA A 695 13.07 10.55 -14.81
C ALA A 695 13.27 11.02 -16.27
N VAL A 696 13.46 10.08 -17.19
CA VAL A 696 13.61 10.36 -18.62
C VAL A 696 12.33 10.97 -19.21
N SER A 697 11.17 10.48 -18.80
CA SER A 697 9.87 10.99 -19.24
C SER A 697 9.67 12.45 -18.83
N VAL A 698 9.99 12.81 -17.60
CA VAL A 698 9.91 14.20 -17.11
C VAL A 698 10.83 15.11 -17.91
N VAL A 699 12.09 14.69 -18.13
CA VAL A 699 13.05 15.45 -18.97
C VAL A 699 12.54 15.58 -20.40
N GLY A 700 12.08 14.48 -20.99
CA GLY A 700 11.54 14.45 -22.37
C GLY A 700 10.32 15.36 -22.54
N LEU A 701 9.38 15.30 -21.58
CA LEU A 701 8.21 16.17 -21.56
C LEU A 701 8.56 17.64 -21.40
N THR A 702 9.49 17.95 -20.49
CA THR A 702 10.00 19.33 -20.32
C THR A 702 10.57 19.88 -21.61
N LEU A 703 11.36 19.08 -22.33
CA LEU A 703 11.90 19.44 -23.64
C LEU A 703 10.82 19.58 -24.71
N LEU A 704 9.87 18.65 -24.76
CA LEU A 704 8.78 18.67 -25.75
C LEU A 704 7.91 19.91 -25.58
N ILE A 705 7.43 20.15 -24.35
CA ILE A 705 6.59 21.32 -24.05
C ILE A 705 7.37 22.62 -24.27
N GLY A 706 8.64 22.65 -23.84
CA GLY A 706 9.52 23.78 -24.09
C GLY A 706 9.68 24.09 -25.59
N ARG A 707 9.83 23.06 -26.44
CA ARG A 707 9.92 23.23 -27.90
C ARG A 707 8.60 23.67 -28.53
N LEU A 708 7.47 23.09 -28.10
CA LEU A 708 6.13 23.46 -28.59
C LEU A 708 5.82 24.92 -28.26
N ASN A 709 6.11 25.34 -27.03
CA ASN A 709 5.95 26.72 -26.60
C ASN A 709 6.83 27.71 -27.36
N SER A 710 8.06 27.30 -27.66
CA SER A 710 9.02 28.14 -28.37
C SER A 710 8.63 28.41 -29.82
N ARG A 711 7.78 27.55 -30.45
CA ARG A 711 7.29 27.81 -31.81
C ARG A 711 6.47 29.09 -31.92
N GLY A 712 5.60 29.37 -30.96
CA GLY A 712 4.77 30.59 -30.99
C GLY A 712 5.49 31.89 -30.58
N VAL A 713 6.69 31.78 -29.99
CA VAL A 713 7.57 32.93 -29.71
C VAL A 713 8.22 33.46 -30.98
N TYR A 714 8.34 32.62 -31.98
CA TYR A 714 9.02 32.91 -33.24
C TYR A 714 8.19 33.64 -34.28
N ASP A 715 6.89 33.45 -34.25
CA ASP A 715 6.00 33.94 -35.29
C ASP A 715 5.74 35.46 -35.20
N LYS A 716 6.07 36.07 -34.04
CA LYS A 716 6.01 37.53 -33.88
C LYS A 716 7.25 38.21 -34.46
N SER A 717 7.05 39.23 -35.28
CA SER A 717 8.13 40.04 -35.82
C SER A 717 8.73 40.94 -34.74
N ALA A 718 10.05 41.19 -34.81
CA ALA A 718 10.73 42.09 -33.87
C ALA A 718 10.11 43.50 -33.87
N LEU A 719 9.63 43.96 -35.03
CA LEU A 719 8.93 45.24 -35.22
C LEU A 719 7.56 45.30 -34.51
N GLU A 720 6.81 44.19 -34.51
CA GLU A 720 5.49 44.11 -33.86
C GLU A 720 5.61 44.17 -32.34
N VAL A 721 6.64 43.54 -31.76
CA VAL A 721 6.89 43.56 -30.31
C VAL A 721 7.37 44.93 -29.88
N LEU A 722 8.30 45.55 -30.60
CA LEU A 722 8.79 46.92 -30.29
C LEU A 722 7.69 47.99 -30.45
N ARG A 723 6.73 47.77 -31.36
CA ARG A 723 5.60 48.71 -31.55
C ARG A 723 4.52 48.57 -30.46
N ASN A 724 4.39 47.41 -29.83
CA ASN A 724 3.46 47.18 -28.73
C ASN A 724 4.03 47.60 -27.35
N GLU A 725 5.33 47.89 -27.28
CA GLU A 725 5.99 48.43 -26.08
C GLU A 725 6.17 49.96 -26.09
N LEU A 726 5.96 50.59 -27.25
CA LEU A 726 5.89 52.05 -27.41
C LEU A 726 4.41 52.48 -27.37
#